data_ee8bc4ea5daf7a6059ac5c0919cef5c3
#
_entry.id   ee8bc4ea5daf7a6059ac5c0919cef5c3
#
_cell.length_a   1.000
_cell.length_b   1.000
_cell.length_c   1.000
_cell.angle_alpha   90.00
_cell.angle_beta   90.00
_cell.angle_gamma   90.00
#
_symmetry.space_group_name_H-M   'P 1'
#
loop_
_entity.id
_entity.type
_entity.pdbx_description
1 polymer ?
#
loop_
_entity_poly.entity_id
_entity_poly.type
_entity_poly.pdbx_seq_one_letter_code
_entity_poly.pdbx_strand_id
1 'polypeptide(L)'
;MHVSLNAALRSGTAAACLLLTAHAASILITPAQAKALVRNNDQIETVVVTAQKRAQNSQNVPIALTAVAGSELDTQGITGFEQLGERVPSLRFGAGVTGGENVITMRGLGSQNTTPGGDSPVAYSVDGVTLQRSTSVDPEFYDVNRIEVLRGPQGTLYGRNSLGGSINVITNKPTDTLGGAFDVLFGNYAQRTFRGWVNVPLVDGPGLKIYARLTGVSAQHNGYTKNLSTAPGAAHNLDGEDYQMLRGQVYFEFSPRLNLLLSASGSTSGDPAATNTAWWETPTRYMTGPDPIAPGSACDFSTQARFKPRVVCQDYPAHSHNRLFLYAATLNYDMNFATLTSVFGYSTSNVGQTSDGDGSNLPIAFGSAWLMKQRQISEELRLASDSSDSPWTWLFGVYYFWSDNYENFAYSDSGLNDTFPLPGMFDEFNFLSHGYSKSQSFAPFGQIDYDLGRTSLHIPLTVTAGLRYSYDRKYGYNYLDYQLPIACGGSCAIVQGPFAENWGQWTGKGELTYRFNTDVMAYASASRGYLSGGNIIGLAHIYGPESMWSYETGLKSRWYDGRLQVNLAAYSEAIHHLQVFVQSSTESGINNVNGTTNVQGLEMELDAIPVDDLRLNLAATLTDAHYGTYITKDTRFGGPGPGCNVVTLLCNFTGHELNQTPPYTVDVGVEYNFNTSWGTITPRVDTYFSGRVQFLPDNYWTSVQPAYHTTNVTLTWNSMDGRYHIEAFVHNLENDAVISNDGLQSVTLGQQVLEPDNFVYYPPRTFGIRFGVNF
;
A
#
# COMPACT_ATOMS: atom_id res chain seq x y z
N MET A 1 27.78 -10.96 16.94
CA MET A 1 28.24 -10.30 15.72
C MET A 1 27.14 -9.43 15.07
N HIS A 2 26.14 -8.95 15.88
CA HIS A 2 24.97 -8.17 15.41
C HIS A 2 24.96 -6.71 15.84
N VAL A 3 25.98 -6.20 16.55
CA VAL A 3 25.98 -4.84 17.11
C VAL A 3 26.72 -3.82 16.24
N SER A 4 27.55 -4.26 15.28
CA SER A 4 28.40 -3.35 14.49
C SER A 4 27.75 -2.77 13.22
N LEU A 5 26.64 -3.32 12.74
CA LEU A 5 25.98 -2.83 11.52
C LEU A 5 25.11 -1.59 11.76
N ASN A 6 24.56 -1.42 12.96
CA ASN A 6 23.71 -0.28 13.32
C ASN A 6 24.49 1.06 13.44
N ALA A 7 25.76 1.00 13.80
CA ALA A 7 26.60 2.20 13.84
C ALA A 7 27.10 2.60 12.45
N ALA A 8 27.27 1.65 11.55
CA ALA A 8 27.70 1.89 10.17
C ALA A 8 26.59 2.53 9.31
N LEU A 9 25.32 2.18 9.52
CA LEU A 9 24.21 2.80 8.79
C LEU A 9 23.93 4.24 9.25
N ARG A 10 24.04 4.54 10.54
CA ARG A 10 23.82 5.91 11.05
C ARG A 10 24.97 6.88 10.77
N SER A 11 26.20 6.38 10.63
CA SER A 11 27.38 7.19 10.31
C SER A 11 27.86 7.04 8.87
N GLY A 12 27.47 5.98 8.17
CA GLY A 12 27.94 5.66 6.83
C GLY A 12 27.20 6.38 5.70
N THR A 13 25.90 6.69 5.86
CA THR A 13 25.11 7.33 4.78
C THR A 13 25.49 8.78 4.56
N ALA A 14 25.70 9.56 5.60
CA ALA A 14 26.19 10.95 5.45
C ALA A 14 27.63 11.01 4.97
N ALA A 15 28.49 10.06 5.39
CA ALA A 15 29.88 9.99 4.98
C ALA A 15 30.06 9.40 3.57
N ALA A 16 29.22 8.45 3.15
CA ALA A 16 29.27 7.90 1.79
C ALA A 16 28.81 8.92 0.74
N CYS A 17 27.80 9.74 1.04
CA CYS A 17 27.40 10.85 0.17
C CYS A 17 28.47 11.95 0.09
N LEU A 18 29.17 12.25 1.19
CA LEU A 18 30.24 13.24 1.22
C LEU A 18 31.53 12.74 0.58
N LEU A 19 31.86 11.46 0.67
CA LEU A 19 33.07 10.90 0.02
C LEU A 19 32.90 10.70 -1.48
N LEU A 20 31.73 10.48 -2.00
CA LEU A 20 31.42 10.44 -3.43
C LEU A 20 31.52 11.84 -4.07
N THR A 21 31.19 12.91 -3.32
CA THR A 21 31.32 14.29 -3.82
C THR A 21 32.78 14.78 -3.86
N ALA A 22 33.67 14.29 -2.99
CA ALA A 22 35.07 14.76 -2.92
C ALA A 22 35.97 14.14 -4.00
N HIS A 23 35.64 12.97 -4.57
CA HIS A 23 36.40 12.33 -5.64
C HIS A 23 35.84 12.59 -7.05
N ALA A 24 34.58 13.02 -7.16
CA ALA A 24 33.99 13.39 -8.46
C ALA A 24 34.52 14.71 -9.04
N ALA A 25 35.13 15.53 -8.22
CA ALA A 25 35.69 16.82 -8.66
C ALA A 25 36.97 16.74 -9.49
N SER A 26 37.57 15.57 -9.73
CA SER A 26 38.84 15.40 -10.44
C SER A 26 38.72 14.65 -11.78
N ILE A 27 37.53 14.23 -12.18
CA ILE A 27 37.32 13.62 -13.50
C ILE A 27 36.82 14.73 -14.42
N LEU A 28 37.70 15.19 -15.30
CA LEU A 28 37.32 16.00 -16.47
C LEU A 28 36.43 15.18 -17.36
N ILE A 29 35.12 15.23 -17.10
CA ILE A 29 34.08 14.60 -17.93
C ILE A 29 33.95 15.46 -19.18
N THR A 30 34.42 14.95 -20.32
CA THR A 30 33.96 15.43 -21.62
C THR A 30 32.42 15.29 -21.64
N PRO A 31 31.67 16.30 -22.08
CA PRO A 31 30.21 16.22 -22.10
C PRO A 31 29.81 15.13 -23.09
N ALA A 32 29.56 13.93 -22.58
CA ALA A 32 28.68 12.99 -23.27
C ALA A 32 27.35 13.74 -23.41
N GLN A 33 26.89 13.93 -24.62
CA GLN A 33 25.63 14.60 -24.92
C GLN A 33 24.54 13.91 -24.10
N ALA A 34 24.16 14.53 -22.99
CA ALA A 34 22.88 14.26 -22.37
C ALA A 34 21.87 14.61 -23.49
N LYS A 35 21.36 13.59 -24.17
CA LYS A 35 20.18 13.74 -24.99
C LYS A 35 19.12 14.19 -24.01
N ALA A 36 18.87 15.50 -23.94
CA ALA A 36 17.66 16.02 -23.34
C ALA A 36 16.56 15.14 -23.92
N LEU A 37 15.82 14.43 -23.08
CA LEU A 37 14.56 13.84 -23.44
C LEU A 37 13.68 15.05 -23.81
N VAL A 38 13.80 15.50 -25.05
CA VAL A 38 12.80 16.36 -25.66
C VAL A 38 11.58 15.48 -25.67
N ARG A 39 10.73 15.63 -24.64
CA ARG A 39 9.39 15.09 -24.66
C ARG A 39 8.81 15.56 -25.98
N ASN A 40 8.44 14.60 -26.82
CA ASN A 40 7.68 14.92 -28.02
C ASN A 40 6.33 15.42 -27.49
N ASN A 41 6.17 16.74 -27.31
CA ASN A 41 5.01 17.37 -26.67
C ASN A 41 3.70 17.14 -27.44
N ASP A 42 3.77 16.45 -28.59
CA ASP A 42 2.64 16.31 -29.50
C ASP A 42 1.79 15.04 -29.29
N GLN A 43 2.28 14.08 -28.52
CA GLN A 43 1.57 12.81 -28.31
C GLN A 43 1.67 12.33 -26.85
N ILE A 44 0.62 11.64 -26.41
CA ILE A 44 0.61 10.96 -25.12
C ILE A 44 1.55 9.76 -25.23
N GLU A 45 2.54 9.70 -24.34
CA GLU A 45 3.50 8.62 -24.28
C GLU A 45 2.81 7.30 -23.90
N THR A 46 3.06 6.23 -24.64
CA THR A 46 2.53 4.92 -24.30
C THR A 46 3.51 4.14 -23.46
N VAL A 47 3.08 3.77 -22.27
CA VAL A 47 3.90 3.01 -21.33
C VAL A 47 3.92 1.53 -21.74
N VAL A 48 5.12 0.94 -21.85
CA VAL A 48 5.28 -0.49 -21.97
C VAL A 48 5.16 -1.12 -20.59
N VAL A 49 4.22 -2.04 -20.44
CA VAL A 49 3.90 -2.71 -19.17
C VAL A 49 4.22 -4.21 -19.22
N THR A 50 4.32 -4.82 -18.06
CA THR A 50 4.51 -6.26 -17.88
C THR A 50 3.33 -6.94 -17.17
N ALA A 51 2.17 -6.31 -17.23
CA ALA A 51 0.94 -6.70 -16.55
C ALA A 51 0.49 -8.15 -16.86
N GLN A 52 0.73 -8.65 -18.07
CA GLN A 52 0.48 -10.04 -18.43
C GLN A 52 1.77 -10.90 -18.45
N LYS A 53 2.76 -10.55 -17.61
CA LYS A 53 4.06 -11.21 -17.54
C LYS A 53 4.85 -11.19 -18.87
N ARG A 54 4.49 -10.29 -19.78
CA ARG A 54 5.11 -10.00 -21.08
C ARG A 54 5.17 -8.50 -21.28
N ALA A 55 6.19 -8.02 -21.97
CA ALA A 55 6.29 -6.61 -22.35
C ALA A 55 5.26 -6.29 -23.44
N GLN A 56 4.32 -5.41 -23.14
CA GLN A 56 3.23 -5.00 -24.03
C GLN A 56 2.94 -3.51 -23.85
N ASN A 57 2.48 -2.85 -24.90
CA ASN A 57 1.92 -1.50 -24.77
C ASN A 57 0.66 -1.55 -23.89
N SER A 58 0.55 -0.64 -22.92
CA SER A 58 -0.58 -0.57 -21.96
C SER A 58 -1.94 -0.47 -22.65
N GLN A 59 -2.01 0.16 -23.84
CA GLN A 59 -3.22 0.25 -24.64
C GLN A 59 -3.60 -1.07 -25.35
N ASN A 60 -2.67 -2.02 -25.44
CA ASN A 60 -2.92 -3.35 -26.01
C ASN A 60 -3.27 -4.41 -24.96
N VAL A 61 -3.24 -4.07 -23.68
CA VAL A 61 -3.54 -4.98 -22.58
C VAL A 61 -5.03 -4.87 -22.23
N PRO A 62 -5.85 -5.94 -22.44
CA PRO A 62 -7.29 -5.92 -22.23
C PRO A 62 -7.69 -6.10 -20.74
N ILE A 63 -7.26 -5.19 -19.89
CA ILE A 63 -7.50 -5.16 -18.45
C ILE A 63 -7.66 -3.70 -18.05
N ALA A 64 -8.46 -3.41 -17.02
CA ALA A 64 -8.44 -2.12 -16.33
C ALA A 64 -7.07 -1.93 -15.66
N LEU A 65 -6.23 -1.10 -16.27
CA LEU A 65 -4.82 -0.92 -15.92
C LEU A 65 -4.43 0.55 -15.97
N THR A 66 -3.90 1.06 -14.88
CA THR A 66 -3.18 2.34 -14.82
C THR A 66 -1.69 2.07 -14.80
N ALA A 67 -0.94 2.67 -15.69
CA ALA A 67 0.52 2.59 -15.73
C ALA A 67 1.10 4.01 -15.66
N VAL A 68 1.75 4.34 -14.54
CA VAL A 68 2.38 5.64 -14.31
C VAL A 68 3.88 5.49 -14.52
N ALA A 69 4.41 6.20 -15.51
CA ALA A 69 5.85 6.21 -15.78
C ALA A 69 6.63 6.95 -14.69
N GLY A 70 7.90 6.59 -14.46
CA GLY A 70 8.74 7.25 -13.46
C GLY A 70 8.89 8.76 -13.69
N SER A 71 8.99 9.19 -14.96
CA SER A 71 8.96 10.61 -15.32
C SER A 71 7.64 11.32 -14.98
N GLU A 72 6.55 10.57 -15.00
CA GLU A 72 5.22 11.05 -14.67
C GLU A 72 5.01 11.15 -13.16
N LEU A 73 5.55 10.17 -12.39
CA LEU A 73 5.60 10.25 -10.94
C LEU A 73 6.30 11.53 -10.47
N ASP A 74 7.45 11.85 -11.07
CA ASP A 74 8.20 13.06 -10.73
C ASP A 74 7.45 14.35 -11.10
N THR A 75 6.85 14.43 -12.30
CA THR A 75 6.15 15.67 -12.74
C THR A 75 4.80 15.88 -12.06
N GLN A 76 4.12 14.83 -11.63
CA GLN A 76 2.87 14.90 -10.89
C GLN A 76 3.07 14.98 -9.37
N GLY A 77 4.31 14.98 -8.88
CA GLY A 77 4.63 15.00 -7.46
C GLY A 77 4.16 13.75 -6.70
N ILE A 78 4.03 12.61 -7.40
CA ILE A 78 3.64 11.33 -6.78
C ILE A 78 4.87 10.71 -6.15
N THR A 79 5.07 10.97 -4.87
CA THR A 79 6.23 10.46 -4.11
C THR A 79 5.90 9.25 -3.26
N GLY A 80 4.60 8.98 -3.01
CA GLY A 80 4.17 7.90 -2.14
C GLY A 80 2.79 7.36 -2.47
N PHE A 81 2.28 6.54 -1.58
CA PHE A 81 1.02 5.82 -1.77
C PHE A 81 -0.21 6.71 -1.79
N GLU A 82 -0.24 7.77 -0.99
CA GLU A 82 -1.38 8.68 -0.91
C GLU A 82 -1.66 9.30 -2.27
N GLN A 83 -0.66 9.95 -2.87
CA GLN A 83 -0.79 10.59 -4.17
C GLN A 83 -1.08 9.57 -5.28
N LEU A 84 -0.51 8.35 -5.19
CA LEU A 84 -0.85 7.26 -6.11
C LEU A 84 -2.34 6.87 -5.99
N GLY A 85 -2.89 6.83 -4.78
CA GLY A 85 -4.30 6.54 -4.53
C GLY A 85 -5.25 7.61 -5.09
N GLU A 86 -4.86 8.89 -5.09
CA GLU A 86 -5.62 9.97 -5.70
C GLU A 86 -5.64 9.83 -7.24
N ARG A 87 -4.52 9.43 -7.85
CA ARG A 87 -4.35 9.33 -9.32
C ARG A 87 -5.00 8.10 -9.94
N VAL A 88 -5.16 7.00 -9.19
CA VAL A 88 -5.64 5.72 -9.72
C VAL A 88 -7.11 5.48 -9.33
N PRO A 89 -8.03 5.30 -10.30
CA PRO A 89 -9.42 5.01 -10.01
C PRO A 89 -9.57 3.80 -9.07
N SER A 90 -10.52 3.88 -8.14
CA SER A 90 -10.88 2.80 -7.22
C SER A 90 -9.77 2.32 -6.27
N LEU A 91 -8.63 3.00 -6.21
CA LEU A 91 -7.53 2.71 -5.31
C LEU A 91 -7.54 3.67 -4.12
N ARG A 92 -7.39 3.15 -2.92
CA ARG A 92 -7.26 3.94 -1.70
C ARG A 92 -6.17 3.36 -0.80
N PHE A 93 -5.41 4.22 -0.17
CA PHE A 93 -4.47 3.87 0.88
C PHE A 93 -4.95 4.50 2.19
N GLY A 94 -5.05 3.69 3.24
CA GLY A 94 -5.31 4.16 4.59
C GLY A 94 -4.14 3.81 5.49
N ALA A 95 -3.77 4.67 6.42
CA ALA A 95 -2.84 4.29 7.46
C ALA A 95 -3.48 3.27 8.40
N GLY A 96 -2.73 2.28 8.88
CA GLY A 96 -3.24 1.34 9.88
C GLY A 96 -3.55 2.05 11.20
N VAL A 97 -4.62 1.66 11.85
CA VAL A 97 -5.05 2.26 13.13
C VAL A 97 -4.06 2.02 14.25
N THR A 98 -3.31 0.93 14.16
CA THR A 98 -2.27 0.59 15.14
C THR A 98 -0.89 1.14 14.76
N GLY A 99 -0.81 1.96 13.71
CA GLY A 99 0.43 2.55 13.21
C GLY A 99 1.35 1.56 12.47
N GLY A 100 1.98 2.02 11.41
CA GLY A 100 2.98 1.24 10.66
C GLY A 100 2.43 0.26 9.63
N GLU A 101 1.13 0.10 9.48
CA GLU A 101 0.52 -0.70 8.43
C GLU A 101 -0.31 0.15 7.47
N ASN A 102 -0.06 -0.02 6.17
CA ASN A 102 -0.89 0.58 5.14
C ASN A 102 -2.01 -0.37 4.76
N VAL A 103 -3.24 0.10 4.81
CA VAL A 103 -4.40 -0.63 4.29
C VAL A 103 -4.59 -0.25 2.84
N ILE A 104 -4.38 -1.21 1.95
CA ILE A 104 -4.58 -1.03 0.51
C ILE A 104 -5.97 -1.53 0.17
N THR A 105 -6.83 -0.65 -0.34
CA THR A 105 -8.19 -0.99 -0.77
C THR A 105 -8.33 -0.72 -2.27
N MET A 106 -8.85 -1.68 -3.01
CA MET A 106 -9.11 -1.58 -4.44
C MET A 106 -10.49 -2.14 -4.75
N ARG A 107 -11.37 -1.36 -5.41
CA ARG A 107 -12.78 -1.71 -5.67
C ARG A 107 -13.52 -2.22 -4.42
N GLY A 108 -13.25 -1.60 -3.26
CA GLY A 108 -13.85 -2.01 -1.98
C GLY A 108 -13.22 -3.23 -1.30
N LEU A 109 -12.25 -3.86 -1.92
CA LEU A 109 -11.51 -4.97 -1.32
C LEU A 109 -10.24 -4.46 -0.63
N GLY A 110 -10.25 -4.50 0.69
CA GLY A 110 -9.14 -4.12 1.54
C GLY A 110 -9.11 -4.99 2.78
N SER A 111 -7.94 -5.27 3.34
CA SER A 111 -7.82 -6.04 4.57
C SER A 111 -7.45 -5.13 5.73
N GLN A 112 -8.28 -5.10 6.75
CA GLN A 112 -7.94 -4.53 8.05
C GLN A 112 -7.24 -5.56 8.96
N ASN A 113 -6.96 -6.76 8.45
CA ASN A 113 -6.24 -7.77 9.20
C ASN A 113 -4.75 -7.46 9.21
N THR A 114 -4.31 -6.88 10.29
CA THR A 114 -2.92 -6.49 10.54
C THR A 114 -2.08 -7.62 11.15
N THR A 115 -2.70 -8.77 11.45
CA THR A 115 -1.98 -9.89 12.07
C THR A 115 -1.16 -10.69 11.05
N PRO A 116 0.00 -11.26 11.44
CA PRO A 116 0.87 -12.03 10.55
C PRO A 116 0.25 -13.30 9.95
N GLY A 117 -0.88 -13.75 10.48
CA GLY A 117 -1.66 -14.88 9.95
C GLY A 117 -2.53 -14.53 8.75
N GLY A 118 -2.77 -13.23 8.50
CA GLY A 118 -3.57 -12.71 7.40
C GLY A 118 -2.78 -12.43 6.13
N ASP A 119 -3.50 -12.26 5.03
CA ASP A 119 -2.96 -11.83 3.73
C ASP A 119 -3.74 -10.62 3.21
N SER A 120 -3.11 -9.79 2.34
CA SER A 120 -3.77 -8.66 1.69
C SER A 120 -4.56 -9.14 0.46
N PRO A 121 -5.78 -8.63 0.18
CA PRO A 121 -6.52 -8.93 -1.04
C PRO A 121 -5.95 -8.22 -2.29
N VAL A 122 -5.09 -7.23 -2.12
CA VAL A 122 -4.36 -6.53 -3.18
C VAL A 122 -2.90 -6.93 -3.12
N ALA A 123 -2.42 -7.58 -4.18
CA ALA A 123 -1.02 -7.99 -4.28
C ALA A 123 -0.12 -6.77 -4.50
N TYR A 124 1.00 -6.72 -3.78
CA TYR A 124 2.04 -5.72 -3.99
C TYR A 124 3.36 -6.40 -4.35
N SER A 125 4.00 -5.95 -5.40
CA SER A 125 5.27 -6.51 -5.84
C SER A 125 6.29 -5.45 -6.22
N VAL A 126 7.57 -5.78 -6.00
CA VAL A 126 8.73 -4.99 -6.44
C VAL A 126 9.57 -5.87 -7.35
N ASP A 127 9.81 -5.44 -8.59
CA ASP A 127 10.55 -6.18 -9.62
C ASP A 127 10.12 -7.65 -9.79
N GLY A 128 8.80 -7.90 -9.63
CA GLY A 128 8.19 -9.22 -9.77
C GLY A 128 8.20 -10.09 -8.50
N VAL A 129 8.84 -9.66 -7.42
CA VAL A 129 8.77 -10.32 -6.12
C VAL A 129 7.57 -9.81 -5.34
N THR A 130 6.57 -10.67 -5.13
CA THR A 130 5.37 -10.33 -4.36
C THR A 130 5.69 -10.34 -2.87
N LEU A 131 5.33 -9.25 -2.17
CA LEU A 131 5.40 -9.15 -0.71
C LEU A 131 4.07 -9.61 -0.10
N GLN A 132 4.13 -10.42 0.93
CA GLN A 132 2.93 -11.00 1.55
C GLN A 132 2.05 -9.94 2.20
N ARG A 133 2.67 -8.91 2.76
CA ARG A 133 1.99 -7.91 3.60
C ARG A 133 2.28 -6.49 3.16
N SER A 134 1.31 -5.63 3.36
CA SER A 134 1.43 -4.18 3.12
C SER A 134 2.35 -3.46 4.11
N THR A 135 2.64 -4.05 5.27
CA THR A 135 3.64 -3.56 6.24
C THR A 135 5.06 -3.56 5.70
N SER A 136 5.31 -4.36 4.66
CA SER A 136 6.63 -4.52 4.06
C SER A 136 6.79 -3.65 2.81
N VAL A 137 6.06 -2.54 2.72
CA VAL A 137 6.04 -1.68 1.53
C VAL A 137 6.90 -0.45 1.78
N ASP A 138 7.81 -0.14 0.85
CA ASP A 138 8.56 1.11 0.89
C ASP A 138 7.63 2.31 0.64
N PRO A 139 7.61 3.31 1.51
CA PRO A 139 6.70 4.45 1.39
C PRO A 139 7.08 5.41 0.26
N GLU A 140 8.35 5.41 -0.18
CA GLU A 140 8.90 6.36 -1.14
C GLU A 140 9.13 5.74 -2.53
N PHE A 141 8.54 6.35 -3.57
CA PHE A 141 8.73 5.97 -4.97
C PHE A 141 9.90 6.76 -5.58
N TYR A 142 11.12 6.29 -5.38
CA TYR A 142 12.29 6.91 -5.97
C TYR A 142 13.08 5.95 -6.86
N ASP A 143 13.55 6.47 -7.99
CA ASP A 143 14.26 5.70 -9.01
C ASP A 143 13.45 4.49 -9.51
N VAL A 144 12.17 4.75 -9.76
CA VAL A 144 11.20 3.80 -10.28
C VAL A 144 11.05 4.05 -11.78
N ASN A 145 11.01 2.98 -12.57
CA ASN A 145 10.76 3.04 -14.01
C ASN A 145 9.27 3.30 -14.29
N ARG A 146 8.42 2.58 -13.56
CA ARG A 146 6.96 2.73 -13.62
C ARG A 146 6.27 1.99 -12.48
N ILE A 147 5.03 2.37 -12.22
CA ILE A 147 4.11 1.63 -11.36
C ILE A 147 2.94 1.15 -12.23
N GLU A 148 2.63 -0.13 -12.16
CA GLU A 148 1.50 -0.75 -12.85
C GLU A 148 0.44 -1.14 -11.81
N VAL A 149 -0.77 -0.60 -11.93
CA VAL A 149 -1.91 -0.93 -11.07
C VAL A 149 -2.97 -1.65 -11.89
N LEU A 150 -3.14 -2.93 -11.62
CA LEU A 150 -4.11 -3.80 -12.27
C LEU A 150 -5.32 -3.94 -11.37
N ARG A 151 -6.47 -3.54 -11.83
CA ARG A 151 -7.74 -3.58 -11.07
C ARG A 151 -8.53 -4.85 -11.39
N GLY A 152 -9.28 -5.34 -10.39
CA GLY A 152 -9.99 -6.61 -10.46
C GLY A 152 -9.09 -7.85 -10.32
N PRO A 153 -9.67 -9.06 -10.26
CA PRO A 153 -8.93 -10.27 -9.89
C PRO A 153 -7.85 -10.66 -10.89
N GLN A 154 -6.63 -10.79 -10.39
CA GLN A 154 -5.46 -11.21 -11.14
C GLN A 154 -5.00 -12.64 -10.77
N GLY A 155 -5.93 -13.47 -10.30
CA GLY A 155 -5.65 -14.80 -9.74
C GLY A 155 -4.92 -15.76 -10.68
N THR A 156 -5.02 -15.60 -11.99
CA THR A 156 -4.37 -16.47 -12.97
C THR A 156 -2.85 -16.26 -12.99
N LEU A 157 -2.37 -15.04 -13.19
CA LEU A 157 -0.96 -14.73 -13.39
C LEU A 157 -0.23 -14.27 -12.11
N TYR A 158 -0.94 -13.60 -11.19
CA TYR A 158 -0.38 -13.12 -9.93
C TYR A 158 -0.72 -14.02 -8.75
N GLY A 159 -1.75 -14.85 -8.90
CA GLY A 159 -2.07 -15.93 -7.98
C GLY A 159 -2.89 -15.52 -6.77
N ARG A 160 -2.60 -16.16 -5.63
CA ARG A 160 -3.29 -15.87 -4.38
C ARG A 160 -3.11 -14.39 -3.98
N ASN A 161 -4.04 -13.87 -3.21
CA ASN A 161 -3.92 -12.54 -2.62
C ASN A 161 -3.92 -11.41 -3.68
N SER A 162 -4.45 -11.66 -4.88
CA SER A 162 -4.69 -10.68 -5.93
C SER A 162 -6.17 -10.62 -6.30
N LEU A 163 -7.03 -10.69 -5.28
CA LEU A 163 -8.48 -10.70 -5.42
C LEU A 163 -9.00 -9.35 -5.91
N GLY A 164 -8.61 -8.25 -5.25
CA GLY A 164 -8.96 -6.89 -5.64
C GLY A 164 -8.10 -6.35 -6.77
N GLY A 165 -6.88 -6.88 -6.94
CA GLY A 165 -5.95 -6.43 -7.96
C GLY A 165 -4.48 -6.62 -7.59
N SER A 166 -3.61 -5.92 -8.34
CA SER A 166 -2.16 -5.96 -8.12
C SER A 166 -1.51 -4.60 -8.35
N ILE A 167 -0.56 -4.23 -7.51
CA ILE A 167 0.31 -3.07 -7.66
C ILE A 167 1.73 -3.59 -7.89
N ASN A 168 2.32 -3.26 -9.04
CA ASN A 168 3.65 -3.69 -9.41
C ASN A 168 4.56 -2.47 -9.55
N VAL A 169 5.54 -2.36 -8.68
CA VAL A 169 6.60 -1.35 -8.76
C VAL A 169 7.78 -1.93 -9.52
N ILE A 170 8.14 -1.29 -10.62
CA ILE A 170 9.25 -1.69 -11.46
C ILE A 170 10.35 -0.63 -11.34
N THR A 171 11.51 -1.02 -10.82
CA THR A 171 12.63 -0.11 -10.59
C THR A 171 13.42 0.12 -11.88
N ASN A 172 14.17 1.23 -11.95
CA ASN A 172 15.11 1.46 -13.03
C ASN A 172 16.26 0.45 -12.96
N LYS A 173 16.55 -0.19 -14.10
CA LYS A 173 17.65 -1.16 -14.22
C LYS A 173 18.99 -0.46 -14.51
N PRO A 174 20.13 -1.08 -14.17
CA PRO A 174 21.42 -0.65 -14.62
C PRO A 174 21.52 -0.58 -16.16
N THR A 175 22.19 0.43 -16.69
CA THR A 175 22.36 0.69 -18.12
C THR A 175 23.83 0.79 -18.52
N ASP A 176 24.11 0.80 -19.82
CA ASP A 176 25.44 0.92 -20.42
C ASP A 176 26.03 2.34 -20.36
N THR A 177 25.29 3.31 -19.88
CA THR A 177 25.71 4.71 -19.80
C THR A 177 26.04 5.14 -18.38
N LEU A 178 27.16 5.86 -18.19
CA LEU A 178 27.46 6.52 -16.93
C LEU A 178 26.48 7.67 -16.73
N GLY A 179 25.84 7.74 -15.57
CA GLY A 179 24.91 8.81 -15.24
C GLY A 179 24.50 8.79 -13.79
N GLY A 180 23.85 9.85 -13.34
CA GLY A 180 23.37 9.97 -11.98
C GLY A 180 22.44 11.14 -11.79
N ALA A 181 21.75 11.15 -10.66
CA ALA A 181 20.97 12.28 -10.19
C ALA A 181 21.10 12.44 -8.69
N PHE A 182 20.94 13.65 -8.23
CA PHE A 182 20.89 13.98 -6.81
C PHE A 182 19.89 15.11 -6.57
N ASP A 183 18.99 14.91 -5.59
CA ASP A 183 17.95 15.86 -5.20
C ASP A 183 18.04 16.18 -3.72
N VAL A 184 17.74 17.43 -3.38
CA VAL A 184 17.51 17.89 -2.01
C VAL A 184 16.17 18.60 -1.93
N LEU A 185 15.41 18.29 -0.89
CA LEU A 185 14.12 18.90 -0.63
C LEU A 185 14.10 19.48 0.78
N PHE A 186 13.55 20.69 0.92
CA PHE A 186 13.26 21.34 2.18
C PHE A 186 11.81 21.81 2.22
N GLY A 187 11.10 21.54 3.32
CA GLY A 187 9.70 21.89 3.47
C GLY A 187 9.32 22.33 4.88
N ASN A 188 8.04 22.61 5.06
CA ASN A 188 7.49 22.83 6.38
C ASN A 188 7.61 21.56 7.23
N TYR A 189 7.27 21.62 8.52
CA TYR A 189 7.53 20.54 9.50
C TYR A 189 9.00 20.11 9.55
N ALA A 190 9.94 21.02 9.24
CA ALA A 190 11.37 20.74 9.13
C ALA A 190 11.68 19.58 8.16
N GLN A 191 10.85 19.39 7.15
CA GLN A 191 11.04 18.37 6.13
C GLN A 191 12.38 18.58 5.42
N ARG A 192 13.12 17.49 5.29
CA ARG A 192 14.37 17.41 4.55
C ARG A 192 14.50 16.03 3.93
N THR A 193 14.67 16.00 2.61
CA THR A 193 14.89 14.76 1.87
C THR A 193 16.14 14.90 1.03
N PHE A 194 16.99 13.88 1.08
CA PHE A 194 18.16 13.71 0.24
C PHE A 194 17.99 12.39 -0.52
N ARG A 195 18.03 12.46 -1.85
CA ARG A 195 17.89 11.26 -2.66
C ARG A 195 18.81 11.32 -3.86
N GLY A 196 19.30 10.17 -4.31
CA GLY A 196 20.18 10.13 -5.46
C GLY A 196 20.42 8.73 -5.98
N TRP A 197 20.84 8.66 -7.21
CA TRP A 197 21.27 7.41 -7.83
C TRP A 197 22.51 7.65 -8.70
N VAL A 198 23.28 6.57 -8.88
CA VAL A 198 24.40 6.53 -9.82
C VAL A 198 24.37 5.23 -10.59
N ASN A 199 24.58 5.31 -11.89
CA ASN A 199 24.68 4.18 -12.81
C ASN A 199 26.08 4.12 -13.40
N VAL A 200 26.73 2.96 -13.35
CA VAL A 200 28.11 2.75 -13.80
C VAL A 200 28.19 1.53 -14.71
N PRO A 201 28.61 1.67 -15.96
CA PRO A 201 29.01 0.54 -16.79
C PRO A 201 30.37 0.01 -16.32
N LEU A 202 30.39 -1.19 -15.72
CA LEU A 202 31.60 -1.79 -15.15
C LEU A 202 32.41 -2.55 -16.21
N VAL A 203 31.71 -3.29 -17.09
CA VAL A 203 32.29 -4.06 -18.19
C VAL A 203 31.40 -3.90 -19.41
N ASP A 204 31.96 -3.53 -20.55
CA ASP A 204 31.25 -3.49 -21.82
C ASP A 204 32.15 -4.16 -22.90
N GLY A 205 32.04 -5.51 -22.88
CA GLY A 205 32.82 -6.36 -23.78
C GLY A 205 31.93 -7.20 -24.71
N PRO A 206 32.45 -7.74 -25.81
CA PRO A 206 31.66 -8.49 -26.80
C PRO A 206 31.06 -9.80 -26.28
N GLY A 207 31.53 -10.30 -25.13
CA GLY A 207 31.05 -11.59 -24.56
C GLY A 207 30.48 -11.46 -23.16
N LEU A 208 30.62 -10.29 -22.52
CA LEU A 208 30.10 -10.04 -21.18
C LEU A 208 29.91 -8.54 -20.98
N LYS A 209 28.72 -8.15 -20.57
CA LYS A 209 28.46 -6.78 -20.11
C LYS A 209 28.02 -6.81 -18.67
N ILE A 210 28.52 -5.86 -17.87
CA ILE A 210 28.15 -5.73 -16.46
C ILE A 210 27.88 -4.26 -16.18
N TYR A 211 26.70 -3.97 -15.71
CA TYR A 211 26.26 -2.64 -15.33
C TYR A 211 25.81 -2.62 -13.88
N ALA A 212 26.11 -1.57 -13.15
CA ALA A 212 25.72 -1.42 -11.75
C ALA A 212 24.94 -0.13 -11.54
N ARG A 213 23.98 -0.16 -10.63
CA ARG A 213 23.21 1.00 -10.20
C ARG A 213 23.08 1.02 -8.69
N LEU A 214 23.30 2.17 -8.08
CA LEU A 214 23.13 2.39 -6.65
C LEU A 214 22.17 3.56 -6.46
N THR A 215 21.16 3.35 -5.61
CA THR A 215 20.12 4.33 -5.29
C THR A 215 20.03 4.48 -3.78
N GLY A 216 19.91 5.72 -3.30
CA GLY A 216 19.75 6.03 -1.87
C GLY A 216 18.73 7.12 -1.62
N VAL A 217 18.00 7.01 -0.51
CA VAL A 217 17.02 7.99 -0.01
C VAL A 217 17.23 8.17 1.48
N SER A 218 17.14 9.41 1.95
CA SER A 218 17.01 9.78 3.36
C SER A 218 15.96 10.89 3.47
N ALA A 219 14.81 10.59 4.08
CA ALA A 219 13.69 11.51 4.25
C ALA A 219 13.35 11.65 5.72
N GLN A 220 13.13 12.88 6.16
CA GLN A 220 12.78 13.19 7.56
C GLN A 220 11.84 14.38 7.61
N HIS A 221 10.85 14.32 8.52
CA HIS A 221 10.06 15.47 8.94
C HIS A 221 9.60 15.34 10.39
N ASN A 222 9.29 16.47 11.02
CA ASN A 222 8.68 16.48 12.33
C ASN A 222 7.21 16.07 12.25
N GLY A 223 6.68 15.53 13.35
CA GLY A 223 5.31 15.07 13.41
C GLY A 223 4.27 16.15 13.12
N TYR A 224 3.19 15.74 12.48
CA TYR A 224 2.05 16.57 12.10
C TYR A 224 1.06 16.77 13.23
N THR A 225 0.98 15.84 14.17
CA THR A 225 0.03 15.83 15.27
C THR A 225 0.68 16.32 16.55
N LYS A 226 0.06 17.30 17.16
CA LYS A 226 0.53 17.89 18.42
C LYS A 226 0.00 17.11 19.61
N ASN A 227 0.88 16.58 20.43
CA ASN A 227 0.52 16.01 21.72
C ASN A 227 0.61 17.06 22.81
N LEU A 228 -0.47 17.24 23.56
CA LEU A 228 -0.57 18.18 24.68
C LEU A 228 -0.20 17.56 26.02
N SER A 229 0.00 16.26 26.08
CA SER A 229 0.41 15.55 27.30
C SER A 229 1.76 16.05 27.80
N THR A 230 1.87 16.15 29.10
CA THR A 230 3.12 16.48 29.82
C THR A 230 3.67 15.28 30.57
N ALA A 231 3.13 14.08 30.30
CA ALA A 231 3.59 12.84 30.92
C ALA A 231 5.06 12.56 30.59
N PRO A 232 5.84 12.02 31.52
CA PRO A 232 7.23 11.68 31.27
C PRO A 232 7.38 10.65 30.14
N GLY A 233 8.13 10.99 29.09
CA GLY A 233 8.36 10.12 27.95
C GLY A 233 7.34 10.27 26.82
N ALA A 234 6.25 10.98 26.99
CA ALA A 234 5.30 11.28 25.93
C ALA A 234 5.97 12.10 24.80
N ALA A 235 5.81 11.71 23.56
CA ALA A 235 6.30 12.46 22.43
C ALA A 235 5.46 13.73 22.21
N HIS A 236 6.10 14.88 21.97
CA HIS A 236 5.39 16.16 21.78
C HIS A 236 4.73 16.29 20.40
N ASN A 237 5.31 15.68 19.38
CA ASN A 237 4.76 15.64 18.04
C ASN A 237 4.76 14.20 17.54
N LEU A 238 3.66 13.77 16.96
CA LEU A 238 3.41 12.44 16.46
C LEU A 238 3.20 12.51 14.94
N ASP A 239 3.22 11.38 14.23
CA ASP A 239 3.15 11.29 12.77
C ASP A 239 4.36 11.96 12.08
N GLY A 240 5.55 11.76 12.63
CA GLY A 240 6.80 12.17 12.01
C GLY A 240 7.33 11.09 11.06
N GLU A 241 8.41 11.39 10.36
CA GLU A 241 9.11 10.45 9.48
C GLU A 241 10.62 10.49 9.73
N ASP A 242 11.24 9.32 9.77
CA ASP A 242 12.69 9.11 9.65
C ASP A 242 12.91 7.86 8.78
N TYR A 243 12.94 8.09 7.46
CA TYR A 243 13.05 7.03 6.46
C TYR A 243 14.42 7.04 5.80
N GLN A 244 15.00 5.85 5.63
CA GLN A 244 16.27 5.63 4.92
C GLN A 244 16.16 4.39 4.06
N MET A 245 16.65 4.47 2.82
CA MET A 245 16.68 3.37 1.86
C MET A 245 17.98 3.34 1.10
N LEU A 246 18.49 2.13 0.87
CA LEU A 246 19.59 1.87 -0.05
C LEU A 246 19.24 0.67 -0.93
N ARG A 247 19.41 0.85 -2.27
CA ARG A 247 19.21 -0.22 -3.25
C ARG A 247 20.43 -0.32 -4.16
N GLY A 248 21.01 -1.51 -4.25
CA GLY A 248 22.07 -1.85 -5.18
C GLY A 248 21.60 -2.87 -6.20
N GLN A 249 21.91 -2.65 -7.47
CA GLN A 249 21.56 -3.55 -8.57
C GLN A 249 22.77 -3.82 -9.44
N VAL A 250 22.92 -5.06 -9.92
CA VAL A 250 23.94 -5.44 -10.90
C VAL A 250 23.27 -6.25 -12.01
N TYR A 251 23.44 -5.78 -13.23
CA TYR A 251 22.93 -6.45 -14.43
C TYR A 251 24.09 -7.09 -15.18
N PHE A 252 23.94 -8.38 -15.51
CA PHE A 252 24.85 -9.18 -16.30
C PHE A 252 24.18 -9.52 -17.61
N GLU A 253 24.80 -9.24 -18.74
CA GLU A 253 24.46 -9.75 -20.05
C GLU A 253 25.58 -10.69 -20.49
N PHE A 254 25.35 -12.01 -20.35
CA PHE A 254 26.30 -13.05 -20.75
C PHE A 254 26.28 -13.27 -22.25
N SER A 255 25.17 -12.98 -22.89
CA SER A 255 24.96 -12.99 -24.34
C SER A 255 23.68 -12.21 -24.65
N PRO A 256 23.38 -11.89 -25.93
CA PRO A 256 22.10 -11.27 -26.31
C PRO A 256 20.86 -12.08 -25.89
N ARG A 257 21.05 -13.35 -25.54
CA ARG A 257 19.97 -14.27 -25.16
C ARG A 257 19.91 -14.58 -23.66
N LEU A 258 20.97 -14.28 -22.92
CA LEU A 258 21.06 -14.65 -21.50
C LEU A 258 21.47 -13.45 -20.66
N ASN A 259 20.58 -13.04 -19.77
CA ASN A 259 20.84 -11.98 -18.83
C ASN A 259 20.39 -12.33 -17.41
N LEU A 260 21.02 -11.70 -16.44
CA LEU A 260 20.73 -11.82 -15.00
C LEU A 260 20.75 -10.45 -14.36
N LEU A 261 19.68 -10.08 -13.69
CA LEU A 261 19.60 -8.93 -12.80
C LEU A 261 19.61 -9.40 -11.35
N LEU A 262 20.57 -8.92 -10.57
CA LEU A 262 20.62 -9.06 -9.13
C LEU A 262 20.25 -7.73 -8.49
N SER A 263 19.36 -7.74 -7.51
CA SER A 263 18.94 -6.58 -6.75
C SER A 263 18.97 -6.87 -5.26
N ALA A 264 19.46 -5.93 -4.48
CA ALA A 264 19.39 -5.94 -3.02
C ALA A 264 18.97 -4.56 -2.53
N SER A 265 17.89 -4.48 -1.78
CA SER A 265 17.45 -3.25 -1.14
C SER A 265 17.26 -3.45 0.36
N GLY A 266 17.54 -2.39 1.12
CA GLY A 266 17.25 -2.31 2.53
C GLY A 266 16.66 -0.96 2.86
N SER A 267 15.57 -0.94 3.63
CA SER A 267 14.97 0.28 4.16
C SER A 267 14.75 0.20 5.65
N THR A 268 14.79 1.35 6.29
CA THR A 268 14.40 1.54 7.68
C THR A 268 13.51 2.76 7.78
N SER A 269 12.40 2.63 8.47
CA SER A 269 11.63 3.78 8.93
C SER A 269 11.59 3.77 10.45
N GLY A 270 11.80 4.92 11.06
CA GLY A 270 11.64 5.15 12.49
C GLY A 270 10.75 6.36 12.64
N ASP A 271 9.67 6.20 13.39
CA ASP A 271 8.70 7.25 13.55
C ASP A 271 8.38 7.40 15.04
N PRO A 272 8.29 8.63 15.61
CA PRO A 272 7.59 8.81 16.85
C PRO A 272 6.10 8.61 16.61
N ALA A 273 5.72 7.37 16.43
CA ALA A 273 4.42 6.72 16.28
C ALA A 273 3.31 7.44 15.51
N ALA A 274 2.60 6.64 14.75
CA ALA A 274 1.29 6.99 14.22
C ALA A 274 0.32 7.33 15.36
N THR A 275 -0.47 8.36 15.13
CA THR A 275 -1.39 8.88 16.12
C THR A 275 -2.78 8.33 15.94
N ASN A 276 -3.32 7.74 16.97
CA ASN A 276 -4.75 7.54 17.09
C ASN A 276 -5.36 8.72 17.81
N THR A 277 -6.20 9.48 17.14
CA THR A 277 -6.99 10.53 17.79
C THR A 277 -8.27 9.89 18.31
N ALA A 278 -8.32 9.60 19.60
CA ALA A 278 -9.52 9.05 20.21
C ALA A 278 -10.67 10.07 20.17
N TRP A 279 -11.81 9.66 19.68
CA TRP A 279 -13.03 10.43 19.68
C TRP A 279 -14.12 9.72 20.48
N TRP A 280 -14.62 10.38 21.51
CA TRP A 280 -15.65 9.83 22.40
C TRP A 280 -17.00 10.42 22.03
N GLU A 281 -17.96 9.58 21.65
CA GLU A 281 -19.28 9.99 21.22
C GLU A 281 -20.04 10.82 22.25
N THR A 282 -19.83 10.56 23.53
CA THR A 282 -20.47 11.30 24.64
C THR A 282 -19.55 11.42 25.83
N PRO A 283 -18.91 12.58 26.01
CA PRO A 283 -18.16 12.86 27.24
C PRO A 283 -19.02 12.82 28.50
N THR A 284 -20.29 13.13 28.33
CA THR A 284 -21.24 13.29 29.43
C THR A 284 -21.85 12.00 29.94
N ARG A 285 -21.74 10.91 29.22
CA ARG A 285 -22.38 9.65 29.64
C ARG A 285 -21.56 8.89 30.68
N TYR A 286 -20.25 9.04 30.64
CA TYR A 286 -19.34 8.25 31.48
C TYR A 286 -18.35 9.07 32.31
N MET A 287 -18.10 10.34 31.96
CA MET A 287 -17.20 11.23 32.70
C MET A 287 -17.89 12.57 33.01
N THR A 288 -18.69 12.59 34.05
CA THR A 288 -19.26 13.82 34.59
C THR A 288 -18.26 14.41 35.60
N GLY A 289 -17.40 15.30 35.12
CA GLY A 289 -16.46 15.99 36.00
C GLY A 289 -15.18 16.41 35.26
N PRO A 290 -14.35 17.24 35.90
CA PRO A 290 -13.01 17.54 35.39
C PRO A 290 -12.19 16.26 35.33
N ASP A 291 -11.27 16.17 34.35
CA ASP A 291 -10.28 15.10 34.22
C ASP A 291 -9.63 14.88 35.63
N PRO A 292 -9.72 13.66 36.19
CA PRO A 292 -9.22 13.39 37.52
C PRO A 292 -7.69 13.53 37.63
N ILE A 293 -6.97 13.52 36.49
CA ILE A 293 -5.50 13.59 36.47
C ILE A 293 -5.01 14.98 36.15
N ALA A 294 -5.67 15.71 35.27
CA ALA A 294 -5.27 17.04 34.84
C ALA A 294 -6.45 18.01 34.73
N PRO A 295 -7.23 18.20 35.82
CA PRO A 295 -8.41 19.05 35.78
C PRO A 295 -8.05 20.49 35.39
N GLY A 296 -8.75 21.02 34.38
CA GLY A 296 -8.50 22.37 33.84
C GLY A 296 -7.24 22.50 33.00
N SER A 297 -6.55 21.41 32.70
CA SER A 297 -5.42 21.39 31.74
C SER A 297 -5.91 21.39 30.29
N ALA A 298 -4.98 21.54 29.35
CA ALA A 298 -5.27 21.41 27.94
C ALA A 298 -5.74 19.98 27.53
N CYS A 299 -5.48 18.99 28.39
CA CYS A 299 -5.87 17.60 28.24
C CYS A 299 -7.16 17.22 28.96
N ASP A 300 -7.79 18.18 29.65
CA ASP A 300 -9.07 17.94 30.33
C ASP A 300 -10.15 17.58 29.29
N PHE A 301 -10.76 16.39 29.40
CA PHE A 301 -11.81 15.91 28.52
C PHE A 301 -13.00 16.86 28.39
N SER A 302 -13.25 17.65 29.47
CA SER A 302 -14.31 18.65 29.46
C SER A 302 -13.99 19.85 28.56
N THR A 303 -12.73 20.06 28.18
CA THR A 303 -12.23 21.26 27.49
C THR A 303 -12.01 21.13 25.99
N GLN A 304 -12.31 19.99 25.37
CA GLN A 304 -12.44 19.85 23.91
C GLN A 304 -11.15 19.69 23.08
N ALA A 305 -9.99 19.45 23.64
CA ALA A 305 -8.81 19.16 22.83
C ALA A 305 -9.06 17.97 21.84
N ARG A 306 -9.90 17.05 22.24
CA ARG A 306 -10.33 15.84 21.51
C ARG A 306 -11.09 16.07 20.22
N PHE A 307 -11.67 17.26 19.99
CA PHE A 307 -12.39 17.58 18.76
C PHE A 307 -11.55 18.32 17.72
N LYS A 308 -10.28 18.59 18.03
CA LYS A 308 -9.38 19.22 17.07
C LYS A 308 -8.60 18.15 16.32
N PRO A 309 -8.75 18.06 15.01
CA PRO A 309 -7.90 17.21 14.22
C PRO A 309 -6.42 17.44 14.52
N ARG A 310 -5.64 16.38 14.57
CA ARG A 310 -4.19 16.44 14.79
C ARG A 310 -3.78 17.09 16.14
N VAL A 311 -4.63 16.96 17.15
CA VAL A 311 -4.32 17.35 18.54
C VAL A 311 -4.74 16.22 19.46
N VAL A 312 -3.81 15.69 20.24
CA VAL A 312 -4.02 14.54 21.13
C VAL A 312 -3.44 14.79 22.51
N CYS A 313 -3.80 13.94 23.44
CA CYS A 313 -3.28 13.94 24.82
C CYS A 313 -2.82 12.52 25.20
N GLN A 314 -1.93 11.95 24.45
CA GLN A 314 -1.39 10.61 24.69
C GLN A 314 -0.29 10.65 25.74
N ASP A 315 -0.38 9.83 26.76
CA ASP A 315 0.58 9.79 27.86
C ASP A 315 1.60 8.65 27.75
N TYR A 316 1.39 7.70 26.85
CA TYR A 316 2.32 6.60 26.63
C TYR A 316 3.38 6.92 25.55
N PRO A 317 4.65 6.49 25.73
CA PRO A 317 5.68 6.67 24.71
C PRO A 317 5.36 5.88 23.45
N ALA A 318 5.07 6.60 22.37
CA ALA A 318 4.69 6.03 21.10
C ALA A 318 5.89 6.02 20.15
N HIS A 319 6.26 4.83 19.66
CA HIS A 319 7.34 4.61 18.70
C HIS A 319 6.96 3.56 17.68
N SER A 320 7.36 3.80 16.44
CA SER A 320 7.28 2.80 15.38
C SER A 320 8.66 2.63 14.73
N HIS A 321 9.04 1.41 14.40
CA HIS A 321 10.16 1.16 13.52
C HIS A 321 9.85 0.01 12.59
N ASN A 322 10.18 0.19 11.32
CA ASN A 322 10.09 -0.86 10.31
C ASN A 322 11.46 -1.03 9.65
N ARG A 323 11.87 -2.28 9.42
CA ARG A 323 13.05 -2.63 8.65
C ARG A 323 12.67 -3.67 7.63
N LEU A 324 12.92 -3.36 6.37
CA LEU A 324 12.71 -4.26 5.26
C LEU A 324 14.05 -4.53 4.55
N PHE A 325 14.31 -5.78 4.24
CA PHE A 325 15.36 -6.18 3.29
C PHE A 325 14.72 -7.04 2.20
N LEU A 326 15.00 -6.72 0.95
CA LEU A 326 14.54 -7.44 -0.21
C LEU A 326 15.72 -7.77 -1.12
N TYR A 327 15.87 -9.04 -1.45
CA TYR A 327 16.83 -9.56 -2.41
C TYR A 327 16.07 -10.22 -3.55
N ALA A 328 16.43 -9.87 -4.78
CA ALA A 328 15.81 -10.43 -5.97
C ALA A 328 16.86 -10.86 -6.99
N ALA A 329 16.58 -11.94 -7.71
CA ALA A 329 17.36 -12.38 -8.84
C ALA A 329 16.41 -12.70 -10.01
N THR A 330 16.58 -12.02 -11.14
CA THR A 330 15.79 -12.26 -12.35
C THR A 330 16.70 -12.73 -13.47
N LEU A 331 16.51 -13.98 -13.89
CA LEU A 331 17.20 -14.59 -15.01
C LEU A 331 16.25 -14.66 -16.22
N ASN A 332 16.70 -14.22 -17.39
CA ASN A 332 15.98 -14.42 -18.65
C ASN A 332 16.88 -15.15 -19.65
N TYR A 333 16.30 -16.17 -20.28
CA TYR A 333 16.95 -16.94 -21.33
C TYR A 333 16.04 -17.08 -22.54
N ASP A 334 16.44 -16.46 -23.65
CA ASP A 334 15.76 -16.56 -24.95
C ASP A 334 16.19 -17.84 -25.66
N MET A 335 15.21 -18.75 -25.89
CA MET A 335 15.38 -20.03 -26.55
C MET A 335 15.02 -19.99 -28.06
N ASN A 336 14.78 -18.81 -28.65
CA ASN A 336 14.26 -18.52 -29.99
C ASN A 336 12.75 -18.78 -30.18
N PHE A 337 12.19 -19.82 -29.59
CA PHE A 337 10.74 -20.12 -29.69
C PHE A 337 9.98 -19.68 -28.42
N ALA A 338 10.69 -19.43 -27.34
CA ALA A 338 10.15 -19.04 -26.06
C ALA A 338 11.23 -18.40 -25.18
N THR A 339 10.82 -17.55 -24.25
CA THR A 339 11.67 -17.00 -23.20
C THR A 339 11.40 -17.69 -21.88
N LEU A 340 12.44 -18.30 -21.30
CA LEU A 340 12.43 -18.78 -19.92
C LEU A 340 12.80 -17.64 -19.00
N THR A 341 11.95 -17.38 -18.01
CA THR A 341 12.21 -16.40 -16.94
C THR A 341 12.13 -17.08 -15.58
N SER A 342 13.13 -16.85 -14.73
CA SER A 342 13.14 -17.23 -13.32
C SER A 342 13.21 -15.96 -12.48
N VAL A 343 12.31 -15.82 -11.49
CA VAL A 343 12.28 -14.69 -10.55
C VAL A 343 12.34 -15.25 -9.13
N PHE A 344 13.52 -15.18 -8.55
CA PHE A 344 13.75 -15.53 -7.14
C PHE A 344 13.62 -14.30 -6.26
N GLY A 345 12.96 -14.44 -5.11
CA GLY A 345 12.82 -13.40 -4.10
C GLY A 345 13.07 -13.93 -2.69
N TYR A 346 13.81 -13.16 -1.89
CA TYR A 346 13.93 -13.34 -0.45
C TYR A 346 13.73 -12.02 0.25
N SER A 347 12.81 -11.96 1.21
CA SER A 347 12.66 -10.75 2.04
C SER A 347 12.58 -11.06 3.51
N THR A 348 12.99 -10.08 4.32
CA THR A 348 12.78 -10.07 5.76
C THR A 348 12.23 -8.72 6.18
N SER A 349 11.22 -8.71 7.04
CA SER A 349 10.76 -7.50 7.69
C SER A 349 10.73 -7.66 9.21
N ASN A 350 10.96 -6.55 9.90
CA ASN A 350 10.89 -6.45 11.35
C ASN A 350 10.19 -5.13 11.68
N VAL A 351 8.98 -5.25 12.19
CA VAL A 351 8.15 -4.12 12.60
C VAL A 351 8.02 -4.16 14.10
N GLY A 352 8.38 -3.08 14.76
CA GLY A 352 8.17 -2.88 16.18
C GLY A 352 7.42 -1.59 16.41
N GLN A 353 6.42 -1.65 17.29
CA GLN A 353 5.60 -0.52 17.60
C GLN A 353 5.24 -0.51 19.07
N THR A 354 5.23 0.69 19.64
CA THR A 354 4.56 0.97 20.91
C THR A 354 3.56 2.09 20.67
N SER A 355 2.37 1.99 21.23
CA SER A 355 1.33 3.00 21.08
C SER A 355 0.55 3.13 22.35
N ASP A 356 -0.04 4.31 22.52
CA ASP A 356 -1.05 4.57 23.52
C ASP A 356 -2.35 3.91 23.07
N GLY A 357 -2.88 3.03 23.90
CA GLY A 357 -4.02 2.19 23.54
C GLY A 357 -5.36 2.90 23.64
N ASP A 358 -5.54 3.89 24.51
CA ASP A 358 -6.80 4.62 24.61
C ASP A 358 -6.76 6.00 23.94
N GLY A 359 -5.59 6.41 23.44
CA GLY A 359 -5.41 7.68 22.75
C GLY A 359 -5.62 8.91 23.64
N SER A 360 -5.53 8.76 24.96
CA SER A 360 -5.85 9.80 25.92
C SER A 360 -4.78 9.90 27.04
N ASN A 361 -4.97 10.80 27.99
CA ASN A 361 -4.16 10.89 29.20
C ASN A 361 -4.81 10.17 30.39
N LEU A 362 -5.75 9.29 30.14
CA LEU A 362 -6.33 8.48 31.20
C LEU A 362 -5.37 7.37 31.59
N PRO A 363 -5.20 7.15 32.90
CA PRO A 363 -4.33 6.08 33.38
C PRO A 363 -4.93 4.67 33.24
N ILE A 364 -5.95 4.51 32.46
CA ILE A 364 -6.52 3.23 32.05
C ILE A 364 -5.88 2.70 30.80
N ALA A 365 -4.94 3.43 30.28
CA ALA A 365 -4.38 3.19 29.02
C ALA A 365 -3.33 2.12 29.01
N PHE A 366 -3.51 1.36 28.08
CA PHE A 366 -2.71 0.29 27.64
C PHE A 366 -1.54 0.82 26.80
N GLY A 367 -0.34 0.77 27.33
CA GLY A 367 0.80 0.70 26.45
C GLY A 367 0.72 -0.59 25.65
N SER A 368 0.46 -0.52 24.36
CA SER A 368 0.61 -1.67 23.50
C SER A 368 2.02 -1.74 22.93
N ALA A 369 2.65 -2.91 23.04
CA ALA A 369 3.91 -3.20 22.39
C ALA A 369 3.70 -4.31 21.37
N TRP A 370 3.98 -4.02 20.11
CA TRP A 370 3.81 -4.96 19.01
C TRP A 370 5.15 -5.21 18.32
N LEU A 371 5.54 -6.47 18.20
CA LEU A 371 6.72 -6.89 17.47
C LEU A 371 6.35 -7.97 16.46
N MET A 372 6.51 -7.65 15.19
CA MET A 372 6.32 -8.59 14.09
C MET A 372 7.64 -8.85 13.38
N LYS A 373 7.94 -10.10 13.11
CA LYS A 373 9.05 -10.52 12.28
C LYS A 373 8.55 -11.42 11.18
N GLN A 374 8.96 -11.13 9.97
CA GLN A 374 8.61 -11.90 8.80
C GLN A 374 9.87 -12.24 8.01
N ARG A 375 9.89 -13.42 7.44
CA ARG A 375 10.80 -13.81 6.37
C ARG A 375 10.04 -14.61 5.34
N GLN A 376 10.33 -14.38 4.06
CA GLN A 376 9.71 -15.10 2.97
C GLN A 376 10.71 -15.45 1.88
N ILE A 377 10.40 -16.52 1.17
CA ILE A 377 11.07 -16.96 -0.05
C ILE A 377 10.01 -17.16 -1.12
N SER A 378 10.28 -16.73 -2.35
CA SER A 378 9.43 -17.02 -3.49
C SER A 378 10.28 -17.35 -4.71
N GLU A 379 9.75 -18.21 -5.58
CA GLU A 379 10.30 -18.53 -6.89
C GLU A 379 9.18 -18.63 -7.91
N GLU A 380 9.31 -17.91 -9.02
CA GLU A 380 8.45 -18.02 -10.17
C GLU A 380 9.30 -18.44 -11.38
N LEU A 381 9.04 -19.62 -11.90
CA LEU A 381 9.62 -20.10 -13.14
C LEU A 381 8.54 -20.10 -14.22
N ARG A 382 8.77 -19.38 -15.32
CA ARG A 382 7.81 -19.28 -16.42
C ARG A 382 8.47 -19.39 -17.77
N LEU A 383 7.74 -19.97 -18.71
CA LEU A 383 8.09 -20.08 -20.11
C LEU A 383 7.01 -19.37 -20.94
N ALA A 384 7.38 -18.37 -21.72
CA ALA A 384 6.48 -17.59 -22.55
C ALA A 384 6.87 -17.74 -24.02
N SER A 385 5.91 -18.08 -24.90
CA SER A 385 6.16 -18.21 -26.35
C SER A 385 6.61 -16.88 -26.94
N ASP A 386 7.46 -16.93 -27.93
CA ASP A 386 7.68 -15.80 -28.83
C ASP A 386 6.42 -15.61 -29.71
N SER A 387 5.97 -14.36 -29.89
CA SER A 387 4.65 -14.04 -30.45
C SER A 387 4.67 -13.64 -31.93
N SER A 388 5.82 -13.69 -32.64
CA SER A 388 5.97 -13.00 -33.92
C SER A 388 5.13 -13.56 -35.07
N ASP A 389 4.98 -14.88 -35.18
CA ASP A 389 4.42 -15.49 -36.40
C ASP A 389 3.26 -16.47 -36.19
N SER A 390 2.89 -16.78 -34.94
CA SER A 390 1.84 -17.74 -34.60
C SER A 390 0.53 -17.06 -34.23
N PRO A 391 -0.66 -17.59 -34.55
CA PRO A 391 -1.91 -17.16 -33.98
C PRO A 391 -2.02 -17.55 -32.50
N TRP A 392 -1.19 -18.48 -32.02
CA TRP A 392 -1.13 -18.93 -30.63
C TRP A 392 -0.03 -18.22 -29.89
N THR A 393 -0.39 -17.61 -28.77
CA THR A 393 0.55 -17.08 -27.79
C THR A 393 0.26 -17.78 -26.47
N TRP A 394 1.27 -18.31 -25.80
CA TRP A 394 1.07 -19.05 -24.56
C TRP A 394 2.13 -18.70 -23.51
N LEU A 395 1.75 -18.86 -22.27
CA LEU A 395 2.61 -18.73 -21.11
C LEU A 395 2.26 -19.85 -20.14
N PHE A 396 3.27 -20.57 -19.65
CA PHE A 396 3.12 -21.55 -18.58
C PHE A 396 4.14 -21.30 -17.49
N GLY A 397 3.78 -21.56 -16.26
CA GLY A 397 4.69 -21.37 -15.13
C GLY A 397 4.30 -22.15 -13.90
N VAL A 398 5.21 -22.13 -12.94
CA VAL A 398 5.03 -22.63 -11.60
C VAL A 398 5.49 -21.58 -10.60
N TYR A 399 4.77 -21.46 -9.52
CA TYR A 399 5.10 -20.54 -8.43
C TYR A 399 5.22 -21.30 -7.12
N TYR A 400 6.25 -21.02 -6.38
CA TYR A 400 6.46 -21.49 -5.01
C TYR A 400 6.61 -20.31 -4.06
N PHE A 401 6.00 -20.42 -2.90
CA PHE A 401 6.11 -19.44 -1.83
C PHE A 401 6.21 -20.11 -0.47
N TRP A 402 7.04 -19.56 0.39
CA TRP A 402 7.13 -19.92 1.78
C TRP A 402 7.35 -18.68 2.63
N SER A 403 6.66 -18.60 3.77
CA SER A 403 6.91 -17.56 4.77
C SER A 403 6.86 -18.10 6.19
N ASP A 404 7.57 -17.41 7.07
CA ASP A 404 7.61 -17.66 8.52
C ASP A 404 7.41 -16.30 9.21
N ASN A 405 6.29 -16.18 9.91
CA ASN A 405 5.84 -14.97 10.55
C ASN A 405 5.79 -15.22 12.06
N TYR A 406 6.38 -14.32 12.82
CA TYR A 406 6.34 -14.30 14.28
C TYR A 406 5.67 -13.00 14.74
N GLU A 407 4.85 -13.12 15.75
CA GLU A 407 4.23 -11.98 16.42
C GLU A 407 4.40 -12.10 17.91
N ASN A 408 4.64 -10.97 18.54
CA ASN A 408 4.56 -10.78 19.98
C ASN A 408 3.82 -9.47 20.21
N PHE A 409 2.69 -9.56 20.90
CA PHE A 409 1.85 -8.45 21.21
C PHE A 409 1.58 -8.45 22.72
N ALA A 410 1.87 -7.37 23.37
CA ALA A 410 1.69 -7.19 24.78
C ALA A 410 0.91 -5.93 25.07
N TYR A 411 -0.08 -6.02 25.94
CA TYR A 411 -0.63 -4.90 26.65
C TYR A 411 -0.06 -4.87 28.05
N SER A 412 0.34 -3.72 28.55
CA SER A 412 0.67 -3.53 29.95
C SER A 412 -0.10 -2.35 30.50
N ASP A 413 -0.73 -2.56 31.63
CA ASP A 413 -1.17 -1.48 32.51
C ASP A 413 0.05 -1.00 33.30
N SER A 414 0.42 0.25 33.14
CA SER A 414 1.55 0.82 33.86
C SER A 414 1.11 1.37 35.23
N GLY A 415 0.83 0.45 36.18
CA GLY A 415 1.03 0.77 37.59
C GLY A 415 0.23 1.93 38.20
N LEU A 416 -1.08 1.97 37.99
CA LEU A 416 -1.96 2.97 38.61
C LEU A 416 -2.59 2.56 39.92
N ASN A 417 -2.12 1.45 40.48
CA ASN A 417 -2.67 0.94 41.74
C ASN A 417 -2.64 1.91 42.92
N ASP A 418 -1.82 2.98 42.88
CA ASP A 418 -1.60 3.83 44.05
C ASP A 418 -2.30 5.20 44.04
N THR A 419 -2.89 5.62 42.92
CA THR A 419 -3.38 7.03 42.83
C THR A 419 -4.85 7.20 42.46
N PHE A 420 -5.57 6.16 42.08
CA PHE A 420 -7.00 6.29 41.74
C PHE A 420 -7.89 6.12 42.97
N PRO A 421 -8.95 6.93 43.13
CA PRO A 421 -9.80 6.90 44.34
C PRO A 421 -10.72 5.67 44.43
N LEU A 422 -10.60 4.69 43.54
CA LEU A 422 -11.37 3.45 43.56
C LEU A 422 -10.42 2.21 43.61
N PRO A 423 -9.90 1.89 44.83
CA PRO A 423 -9.04 0.72 45.00
C PRO A 423 -9.76 -0.55 44.59
N GLY A 424 -9.10 -1.40 43.79
CA GLY A 424 -9.64 -2.68 43.33
C GLY A 424 -10.43 -2.65 42.03
N MET A 425 -10.50 -1.52 41.33
CA MET A 425 -11.20 -1.39 40.05
C MET A 425 -10.29 -1.66 38.85
N PHE A 426 -8.98 -1.49 39.01
CA PHE A 426 -7.96 -1.68 38.00
C PHE A 426 -6.76 -2.39 38.61
N ASP A 427 -6.84 -3.71 38.75
CA ASP A 427 -5.67 -4.48 39.04
C ASP A 427 -4.99 -4.89 37.74
N GLU A 428 -3.67 -4.78 37.70
CA GLU A 428 -2.73 -5.09 36.63
C GLU A 428 -3.32 -6.05 35.55
N PHE A 429 -3.89 -5.50 34.49
CA PHE A 429 -4.30 -6.26 33.34
C PHE A 429 -3.11 -6.40 32.42
N ASN A 430 -2.47 -7.54 32.43
CA ASN A 430 -1.42 -7.90 31.49
C ASN A 430 -1.94 -8.93 30.50
N PHE A 431 -1.89 -8.57 29.23
CA PHE A 431 -2.23 -9.44 28.12
C PHE A 431 -0.97 -9.70 27.31
N LEU A 432 -0.63 -10.96 27.13
CA LEU A 432 0.47 -11.36 26.27
C LEU A 432 -0.03 -12.34 25.21
N SER A 433 0.06 -11.94 23.96
CA SER A 433 -0.20 -12.79 22.82
C SER A 433 1.09 -12.97 22.02
N HIS A 434 1.48 -14.21 21.78
CA HIS A 434 2.59 -14.48 20.88
C HIS A 434 2.35 -15.77 20.08
N GLY A 435 3.04 -15.88 18.98
CA GLY A 435 2.93 -17.06 18.15
C GLY A 435 3.70 -16.97 16.86
N TYR A 436 3.58 -18.01 16.07
CA TYR A 436 4.10 -18.01 14.72
C TYR A 436 3.10 -18.62 13.74
N SER A 437 3.09 -18.11 12.52
CA SER A 437 2.31 -18.60 11.40
C SER A 437 3.22 -18.80 10.21
N LYS A 438 3.27 -20.02 9.69
CA LYS A 438 4.01 -20.38 8.48
C LYS A 438 3.04 -20.60 7.35
N SER A 439 3.34 -20.02 6.19
CA SER A 439 2.55 -20.21 4.97
C SER A 439 3.40 -20.89 3.90
N GLN A 440 2.80 -21.81 3.17
CA GLN A 440 3.37 -22.44 1.98
C GLN A 440 2.35 -22.38 0.85
N SER A 441 2.80 -22.10 -0.36
CA SER A 441 1.96 -22.12 -1.56
C SER A 441 2.72 -22.76 -2.71
N PHE A 442 2.04 -23.61 -3.44
CA PHE A 442 2.53 -24.15 -4.72
C PHE A 442 1.43 -24.00 -5.76
N ALA A 443 1.77 -23.44 -6.92
CA ALA A 443 0.76 -23.14 -7.92
C ALA A 443 1.28 -23.24 -9.36
N PRO A 444 0.93 -24.29 -10.11
CA PRO A 444 1.04 -24.30 -11.57
C PRO A 444 -0.01 -23.38 -12.20
N PHE A 445 0.38 -22.66 -13.26
CA PHE A 445 -0.50 -21.76 -13.99
C PHE A 445 -0.16 -21.71 -15.48
N GLY A 446 -1.13 -21.27 -16.29
CA GLY A 446 -0.92 -21.05 -17.69
C GLY A 446 -2.00 -20.17 -18.30
N GLN A 447 -1.65 -19.54 -19.41
CA GLN A 447 -2.54 -18.74 -20.24
C GLN A 447 -2.25 -19.01 -21.69
N ILE A 448 -3.28 -19.05 -22.50
CA ILE A 448 -3.21 -19.20 -23.95
C ILE A 448 -4.08 -18.11 -24.57
N ASP A 449 -3.52 -17.42 -25.54
CA ASP A 449 -4.21 -16.42 -26.35
C ASP A 449 -4.26 -16.94 -27.81
N TYR A 450 -5.42 -16.87 -28.44
CA TYR A 450 -5.64 -17.25 -29.83
C TYR A 450 -6.15 -16.07 -30.63
N ASP A 451 -5.31 -15.56 -31.56
CA ASP A 451 -5.60 -14.41 -32.40
C ASP A 451 -6.20 -14.88 -33.75
N LEU A 452 -7.53 -14.72 -33.88
CA LEU A 452 -8.24 -15.08 -35.11
C LEU A 452 -7.87 -14.13 -36.27
N GLY A 453 -7.37 -12.95 -36.00
CA GLY A 453 -6.89 -11.99 -37.02
C GLY A 453 -5.69 -12.52 -37.80
N ARG A 454 -4.87 -13.38 -37.18
CA ARG A 454 -3.72 -14.04 -37.80
C ARG A 454 -4.04 -15.37 -38.46
N THR A 455 -5.31 -15.79 -38.47
CA THR A 455 -5.79 -16.97 -39.12
C THR A 455 -6.37 -16.66 -40.50
N SER A 456 -6.76 -17.67 -41.23
CA SER A 456 -7.49 -17.52 -42.53
C SER A 456 -8.84 -16.81 -42.37
N LEU A 457 -9.37 -16.70 -41.16
CA LEU A 457 -10.62 -16.01 -40.88
C LEU A 457 -10.48 -14.47 -40.90
N HIS A 458 -9.28 -13.94 -40.62
CA HIS A 458 -8.98 -12.49 -40.55
C HIS A 458 -9.96 -11.69 -39.69
N ILE A 459 -10.50 -12.32 -38.62
CA ILE A 459 -11.40 -11.64 -37.67
C ILE A 459 -10.53 -10.99 -36.60
N PRO A 460 -10.62 -9.67 -36.37
CA PRO A 460 -9.78 -8.97 -35.38
C PRO A 460 -10.21 -9.25 -33.92
N LEU A 461 -10.32 -10.53 -33.60
CA LEU A 461 -10.75 -11.06 -32.31
C LEU A 461 -9.66 -11.96 -31.73
N THR A 462 -9.25 -11.68 -30.52
CA THR A 462 -8.39 -12.55 -29.71
C THR A 462 -9.22 -13.18 -28.58
N VAL A 463 -9.08 -14.49 -28.43
CA VAL A 463 -9.69 -15.27 -27.33
C VAL A 463 -8.58 -15.67 -26.37
N THR A 464 -8.72 -15.32 -25.09
CA THR A 464 -7.77 -15.66 -24.03
C THR A 464 -8.42 -16.61 -23.04
N ALA A 465 -7.69 -17.65 -22.65
CA ALA A 465 -8.06 -18.55 -21.56
C ALA A 465 -6.87 -18.76 -20.63
N GLY A 466 -7.07 -18.55 -19.35
CA GLY A 466 -6.05 -18.73 -18.32
C GLY A 466 -6.58 -19.57 -17.15
N LEU A 467 -5.70 -20.38 -16.57
CA LEU A 467 -6.03 -21.25 -15.44
C LEU A 467 -4.85 -21.36 -14.50
N ARG A 468 -5.14 -21.40 -13.20
CA ARG A 468 -4.18 -21.68 -12.13
C ARG A 468 -4.82 -22.54 -11.06
N TYR A 469 -4.06 -23.47 -10.53
CA TYR A 469 -4.39 -24.16 -9.30
C TYR A 469 -3.43 -23.77 -8.20
N SER A 470 -3.93 -23.25 -7.09
CA SER A 470 -3.12 -22.89 -5.93
C SER A 470 -3.43 -23.82 -4.78
N TYR A 471 -2.40 -24.44 -4.22
CA TYR A 471 -2.48 -25.21 -3.01
C TYR A 471 -1.74 -24.46 -1.91
N ASP A 472 -2.49 -24.00 -0.91
CA ASP A 472 -2.00 -23.21 0.21
C ASP A 472 -2.10 -24.02 1.51
N ARG A 473 -1.06 -23.94 2.31
CA ARG A 473 -1.02 -24.51 3.65
C ARG A 473 -0.55 -23.45 4.63
N LYS A 474 -1.33 -23.24 5.71
CA LYS A 474 -0.92 -22.42 6.85
C LYS A 474 -0.90 -23.29 8.11
N TYR A 475 0.16 -23.14 8.91
CA TYR A 475 0.33 -23.86 10.15
C TYR A 475 1.19 -23.07 11.12
N GLY A 476 0.97 -23.30 12.40
CA GLY A 476 1.69 -22.54 13.41
C GLY A 476 1.30 -22.90 14.82
N TYR A 477 1.53 -21.97 15.70
CA TYR A 477 1.25 -22.10 17.11
C TYR A 477 0.79 -20.76 17.67
N ASN A 478 -0.29 -20.76 18.42
CA ASN A 478 -0.85 -19.61 19.12
C ASN A 478 -0.64 -19.76 20.62
N TYR A 479 -0.27 -18.68 21.26
CA TYR A 479 -0.24 -18.55 22.71
C TYR A 479 -0.88 -17.24 23.13
N LEU A 480 -1.80 -17.32 24.06
CA LEU A 480 -2.50 -16.19 24.64
C LEU A 480 -2.56 -16.40 26.16
N ASP A 481 -2.02 -15.45 26.90
CA ASP A 481 -2.02 -15.41 28.35
C ASP A 481 -2.76 -14.17 28.82
N TYR A 482 -3.88 -14.37 29.50
CA TYR A 482 -4.58 -13.32 30.22
C TYR A 482 -4.18 -13.40 31.69
N GLN A 483 -3.39 -12.46 32.14
CA GLN A 483 -3.09 -12.32 33.55
C GLN A 483 -4.14 -11.40 34.19
N LEU A 484 -5.19 -11.99 34.78
CA LEU A 484 -6.22 -11.29 35.56
C LEU A 484 -6.02 -11.65 37.04
N PRO A 485 -5.37 -10.83 37.85
CA PRO A 485 -5.03 -11.20 39.22
C PRO A 485 -6.21 -11.39 40.14
N ILE A 486 -7.32 -10.65 39.97
CA ILE A 486 -8.41 -10.60 40.94
C ILE A 486 -9.54 -11.60 40.66
N ALA A 487 -9.95 -11.77 39.42
CA ALA A 487 -11.12 -12.58 39.12
C ALA A 487 -10.88 -14.09 39.18
N CYS A 488 -9.64 -14.54 39.08
CA CYS A 488 -9.30 -15.96 38.88
C CYS A 488 -8.22 -16.49 39.82
N GLY A 489 -7.69 -15.68 40.75
CA GLY A 489 -6.66 -16.17 41.69
C GLY A 489 -5.33 -16.58 41.05
N GLY A 490 -5.00 -16.01 39.87
CA GLY A 490 -3.86 -16.31 39.03
C GLY A 490 -4.23 -16.35 37.55
N SER A 491 -3.35 -16.77 36.68
CA SER A 491 -3.57 -16.86 35.21
C SER A 491 -4.91 -17.51 34.86
N CYS A 492 -5.81 -16.78 34.22
CA CYS A 492 -7.19 -17.17 34.06
C CYS A 492 -7.48 -18.00 32.82
N ALA A 493 -6.82 -17.69 31.73
CA ALA A 493 -7.05 -18.43 30.50
C ALA A 493 -5.75 -18.45 29.67
N ILE A 494 -5.16 -19.59 29.56
CA ILE A 494 -4.13 -19.83 28.57
C ILE A 494 -4.80 -20.52 27.39
N VAL A 495 -4.96 -19.79 26.29
CA VAL A 495 -5.33 -20.39 25.02
C VAL A 495 -4.04 -20.67 24.26
N GLN A 496 -3.70 -21.95 24.15
CA GLN A 496 -2.49 -22.36 23.45
C GLN A 496 -2.75 -23.60 22.61
N GLY A 497 -2.11 -23.66 21.46
CA GLY A 497 -2.19 -24.85 20.64
C GLY A 497 -1.66 -24.66 19.22
N PRO A 498 -1.29 -25.78 18.59
CA PRO A 498 -0.97 -25.77 17.17
C PRO A 498 -2.24 -25.61 16.32
N PHE A 499 -2.08 -25.01 15.17
CA PHE A 499 -3.10 -25.01 14.12
C PHE A 499 -2.46 -25.47 12.81
N ALA A 500 -3.24 -26.07 11.94
CA ALA A 500 -2.83 -26.39 10.57
C ALA A 500 -4.05 -26.51 9.67
N GLU A 501 -4.05 -25.70 8.60
CA GLU A 501 -5.10 -25.70 7.60
C GLU A 501 -4.53 -25.70 6.20
N ASN A 502 -5.30 -26.18 5.26
CA ASN A 502 -4.92 -26.18 3.85
C ASN A 502 -6.14 -25.92 2.95
N TRP A 503 -5.87 -25.23 1.84
CA TRP A 503 -6.89 -24.89 0.86
C TRP A 503 -6.37 -25.12 -0.54
N GLY A 504 -7.17 -25.77 -1.38
CA GLY A 504 -6.94 -25.90 -2.82
C GLY A 504 -7.95 -25.06 -3.58
N GLN A 505 -7.49 -24.14 -4.44
CA GLN A 505 -8.37 -23.24 -5.19
C GLN A 505 -7.98 -23.15 -6.65
N TRP A 506 -9.00 -23.22 -7.50
CA TRP A 506 -8.88 -22.92 -8.92
C TRP A 506 -9.20 -21.45 -9.15
N THR A 507 -8.32 -20.75 -9.84
CA THR A 507 -8.55 -19.41 -10.37
C THR A 507 -8.37 -19.43 -11.88
N GLY A 508 -9.05 -18.55 -12.58
CA GLY A 508 -8.97 -18.55 -14.02
C GLY A 508 -9.58 -17.29 -14.63
N LYS A 509 -9.35 -17.15 -15.93
CA LYS A 509 -9.83 -16.03 -16.73
C LYS A 509 -10.23 -16.53 -18.11
N GLY A 510 -11.38 -16.07 -18.58
CA GLY A 510 -11.79 -16.10 -19.98
C GLY A 510 -11.96 -14.69 -20.48
N GLU A 511 -11.43 -14.35 -21.66
CA GLU A 511 -11.47 -12.99 -22.18
C GLU A 511 -11.60 -12.98 -23.69
N LEU A 512 -12.37 -12.03 -24.21
CA LEU A 512 -12.53 -11.71 -25.60
C LEU A 512 -12.03 -10.28 -25.85
N THR A 513 -11.10 -10.10 -26.78
CA THR A 513 -10.57 -8.79 -27.17
C THR A 513 -10.84 -8.56 -28.64
N TYR A 514 -11.59 -7.52 -28.97
CA TYR A 514 -11.88 -7.11 -30.35
C TYR A 514 -11.15 -5.80 -30.67
N ARG A 515 -10.33 -5.82 -31.74
CA ARG A 515 -9.59 -4.64 -32.22
C ARG A 515 -10.31 -4.04 -33.43
N PHE A 516 -10.92 -2.88 -33.24
CA PHE A 516 -11.54 -2.14 -34.34
C PHE A 516 -10.49 -1.62 -35.33
N ASN A 517 -9.37 -1.16 -34.80
CA ASN A 517 -8.17 -0.72 -35.51
C ASN A 517 -6.95 -0.74 -34.56
N THR A 518 -5.84 -0.12 -34.94
CA THR A 518 -4.61 -0.02 -34.14
C THR A 518 -4.78 0.78 -32.84
N ASP A 519 -5.76 1.67 -32.81
CA ASP A 519 -5.94 2.68 -31.76
C ASP A 519 -7.19 2.45 -30.90
N VAL A 520 -8.07 1.55 -31.31
CA VAL A 520 -9.34 1.28 -30.60
C VAL A 520 -9.55 -0.21 -30.42
N MET A 521 -9.66 -0.63 -29.16
CA MET A 521 -10.05 -1.99 -28.82
C MET A 521 -11.12 -2.00 -27.71
N ALA A 522 -12.01 -3.00 -27.78
CA ALA A 522 -12.91 -3.37 -26.70
C ALA A 522 -12.57 -4.76 -26.19
N TYR A 523 -12.88 -4.99 -24.92
CA TYR A 523 -12.72 -6.31 -24.32
C TYR A 523 -13.86 -6.65 -23.38
N ALA A 524 -14.06 -7.94 -23.16
CA ALA A 524 -14.95 -8.47 -22.15
C ALA A 524 -14.29 -9.68 -21.49
N SER A 525 -14.36 -9.77 -20.18
CA SER A 525 -13.74 -10.85 -19.42
C SER A 525 -14.63 -11.35 -18.29
N ALA A 526 -14.45 -12.64 -17.96
CA ALA A 526 -14.93 -13.25 -16.75
C ALA A 526 -13.72 -13.87 -16.03
N SER A 527 -13.49 -13.46 -14.78
CA SER A 527 -12.33 -13.91 -14.01
C SER A 527 -12.74 -14.34 -12.59
N ARG A 528 -12.01 -15.31 -12.07
CA ARG A 528 -12.16 -15.78 -10.70
C ARG A 528 -10.85 -15.61 -9.95
N GLY A 529 -10.94 -14.91 -8.80
CA GLY A 529 -9.85 -14.75 -7.84
C GLY A 529 -10.18 -15.39 -6.50
N TYR A 530 -9.18 -15.45 -5.62
CA TYR A 530 -9.37 -15.83 -4.23
C TYR A 530 -8.30 -15.22 -3.33
N LEU A 531 -8.68 -15.08 -2.04
CA LEU A 531 -7.81 -14.74 -0.93
C LEU A 531 -7.76 -15.96 0.00
N SER A 532 -6.57 -16.34 0.44
CA SER A 532 -6.44 -17.52 1.30
C SER A 532 -7.07 -17.28 2.68
N GLY A 533 -7.52 -18.34 3.33
CA GLY A 533 -7.87 -18.31 4.73
C GLY A 533 -6.67 -17.99 5.60
N GLY A 534 -6.90 -17.77 6.88
CA GLY A 534 -5.85 -17.40 7.81
C GLY A 534 -6.21 -17.66 9.26
N ASN A 535 -5.36 -17.16 10.13
CA ASN A 535 -5.57 -17.18 11.57
C ASN A 535 -5.18 -15.82 12.16
N ILE A 536 -5.72 -15.53 13.33
CA ILE A 536 -5.25 -14.43 14.16
C ILE A 536 -4.33 -15.04 15.20
N ILE A 537 -3.08 -14.59 15.23
CA ILE A 537 -2.11 -15.05 16.21
C ILE A 537 -2.58 -14.61 17.60
N GLY A 538 -2.51 -15.52 18.58
CA GLY A 538 -3.01 -15.32 19.94
C GLY A 538 -4.49 -15.67 20.12
N LEU A 539 -5.29 -15.67 19.09
CA LEU A 539 -6.67 -16.15 19.15
C LEU A 539 -6.74 -17.52 18.45
N ALA A 540 -7.38 -18.50 19.03
CA ALA A 540 -7.57 -19.82 18.39
C ALA A 540 -8.62 -19.74 17.27
N HIS A 541 -8.67 -18.62 16.53
CA HIS A 541 -9.65 -18.36 15.50
C HIS A 541 -9.03 -18.54 14.12
N ILE A 542 -9.59 -19.47 13.35
CA ILE A 542 -9.23 -19.75 11.96
C ILE A 542 -10.42 -19.36 11.09
N TYR A 543 -10.16 -18.61 10.03
CA TYR A 543 -11.16 -18.20 9.07
C TYR A 543 -10.88 -18.79 7.69
N GLY A 544 -11.95 -19.01 6.92
CA GLY A 544 -11.89 -19.63 5.61
C GLY A 544 -11.43 -18.68 4.50
N PRO A 545 -11.14 -19.21 3.30
CA PRO A 545 -10.80 -18.40 2.15
C PRO A 545 -11.99 -17.61 1.63
N GLU A 546 -11.69 -16.46 1.03
CA GLU A 546 -12.61 -15.62 0.29
C GLU A 546 -12.43 -15.85 -1.22
N SER A 547 -13.51 -15.80 -1.99
CA SER A 547 -13.43 -15.93 -3.45
C SER A 547 -14.37 -14.95 -4.15
N MET A 548 -14.03 -14.57 -5.38
CA MET A 548 -14.78 -13.61 -6.15
C MET A 548 -14.88 -14.02 -7.62
N TRP A 549 -16.06 -13.83 -8.19
CA TRP A 549 -16.25 -13.75 -9.64
C TRP A 549 -16.37 -12.28 -10.05
N SER A 550 -15.61 -11.91 -11.06
CA SER A 550 -15.66 -10.57 -11.66
C SER A 550 -15.96 -10.68 -13.14
N TYR A 551 -16.93 -9.89 -13.58
CA TYR A 551 -17.27 -9.68 -14.99
C TYR A 551 -16.92 -8.25 -15.34
N GLU A 552 -16.07 -8.05 -16.33
CA GLU A 552 -15.59 -6.75 -16.74
C GLU A 552 -15.72 -6.57 -18.25
N THR A 553 -16.11 -5.38 -18.69
CA THR A 553 -16.03 -4.94 -20.07
C THR A 553 -15.35 -3.58 -20.13
N GLY A 554 -14.54 -3.36 -21.16
CA GLY A 554 -13.82 -2.10 -21.28
C GLY A 554 -13.54 -1.70 -22.72
N LEU A 555 -13.23 -0.43 -22.85
CA LEU A 555 -12.82 0.22 -24.10
C LEU A 555 -11.48 0.93 -23.85
N LYS A 556 -10.51 0.71 -24.71
CA LYS A 556 -9.25 1.48 -24.77
C LYS A 556 -9.14 2.13 -26.14
N SER A 557 -8.90 3.45 -26.15
CA SER A 557 -8.94 4.20 -27.39
C SER A 557 -7.96 5.38 -27.39
N ARG A 558 -7.39 5.63 -28.58
CA ARG A 558 -6.52 6.78 -28.87
C ARG A 558 -7.07 7.51 -30.09
N TRP A 559 -7.07 8.83 -30.04
CA TRP A 559 -7.66 9.72 -31.03
C TRP A 559 -6.71 10.87 -31.36
N TYR A 560 -6.90 11.50 -32.52
CA TYR A 560 -6.15 12.69 -32.93
C TYR A 560 -4.64 12.46 -32.91
N ASP A 561 -4.17 11.38 -33.57
CA ASP A 561 -2.76 11.00 -33.63
C ASP A 561 -2.10 10.81 -32.24
N GLY A 562 -2.90 10.30 -31.27
CA GLY A 562 -2.45 10.03 -29.91
C GLY A 562 -2.46 11.24 -28.97
N ARG A 563 -3.13 12.32 -29.34
CA ARG A 563 -3.32 13.51 -28.47
C ARG A 563 -4.47 13.35 -27.46
N LEU A 564 -5.35 12.38 -27.66
CA LEU A 564 -6.42 12.03 -26.72
C LEU A 564 -6.42 10.52 -26.51
N GLN A 565 -6.34 10.12 -25.26
CA GLN A 565 -6.48 8.73 -24.82
C GLN A 565 -7.67 8.64 -23.88
N VAL A 566 -8.57 7.68 -24.11
CA VAL A 566 -9.73 7.42 -23.26
C VAL A 566 -9.82 5.93 -22.98
N ASN A 567 -9.78 5.55 -21.71
CA ASN A 567 -9.97 4.20 -21.23
C ASN A 567 -11.21 4.15 -20.33
N LEU A 568 -12.09 3.21 -20.60
CA LEU A 568 -13.32 2.98 -19.86
C LEU A 568 -13.37 1.52 -19.42
N ALA A 569 -13.86 1.27 -18.19
CA ALA A 569 -14.17 -0.06 -17.71
C ALA A 569 -15.48 -0.04 -16.92
N ALA A 570 -16.29 -1.07 -17.10
CA ALA A 570 -17.47 -1.37 -16.28
C ALA A 570 -17.30 -2.76 -15.71
N TYR A 571 -17.56 -2.90 -14.40
CA TYR A 571 -17.35 -4.18 -13.72
C TYR A 571 -18.52 -4.52 -12.78
N SER A 572 -18.68 -5.83 -12.55
CA SER A 572 -19.59 -6.39 -11.56
C SER A 572 -18.90 -7.57 -10.86
N GLU A 573 -18.77 -7.49 -9.56
CA GLU A 573 -18.03 -8.40 -8.72
C GLU A 573 -18.94 -9.04 -7.68
N ALA A 574 -18.92 -10.37 -7.58
CA ALA A 574 -19.67 -11.16 -6.60
C ALA A 574 -18.68 -11.84 -5.66
N ILE A 575 -18.59 -11.32 -4.43
CA ILE A 575 -17.65 -11.75 -3.41
C ILE A 575 -18.34 -12.71 -2.46
N HIS A 576 -17.79 -13.92 -2.35
CA HIS A 576 -18.27 -14.96 -1.46
C HIS A 576 -17.36 -15.10 -0.25
N HIS A 577 -17.96 -15.15 0.94
CA HIS A 577 -17.24 -15.30 2.20
C HIS A 577 -16.26 -14.15 2.46
N LEU A 578 -16.66 -12.91 2.16
CA LEU A 578 -15.85 -11.71 2.42
C LEU A 578 -15.30 -11.75 3.85
N GLN A 579 -13.99 -11.56 3.98
CA GLN A 579 -13.30 -11.53 5.26
C GLN A 579 -13.40 -10.12 5.86
N VAL A 580 -14.09 -10.00 7.01
CA VAL A 580 -14.30 -8.74 7.70
C VAL A 580 -13.75 -8.83 9.11
N PHE A 581 -12.96 -7.84 9.52
CA PHE A 581 -12.49 -7.74 10.89
C PHE A 581 -13.65 -7.33 11.80
N VAL A 582 -13.84 -8.09 12.86
CA VAL A 582 -14.83 -7.83 13.90
C VAL A 582 -14.11 -7.71 15.23
N GLN A 583 -14.37 -6.64 15.93
CA GLN A 583 -13.89 -6.45 17.30
C GLN A 583 -15.09 -6.20 18.20
N SER A 584 -15.19 -6.97 19.27
CA SER A 584 -16.18 -6.78 20.31
C SER A 584 -15.53 -7.05 21.67
N SER A 585 -16.19 -6.70 22.76
CA SER A 585 -15.73 -6.99 24.13
C SER A 585 -15.50 -8.49 24.39
N THR A 586 -16.07 -9.36 23.58
CA THR A 586 -16.01 -10.83 23.76
C THR A 586 -15.40 -11.57 22.58
N GLU A 587 -15.21 -10.89 21.43
CA GLU A 587 -14.72 -11.51 20.20
C GLU A 587 -13.91 -10.47 19.41
N SER A 588 -12.68 -10.81 19.13
CA SER A 588 -11.83 -10.05 18.19
C SER A 588 -11.35 -11.02 17.13
N GLY A 589 -11.60 -10.71 15.86
CA GLY A 589 -11.21 -11.65 14.82
C GLY A 589 -11.68 -11.30 13.42
N ILE A 590 -11.36 -12.17 12.48
CA ILE A 590 -11.87 -12.12 11.11
C ILE A 590 -13.03 -13.08 10.99
N ASN A 591 -14.16 -12.58 10.56
CA ASN A 591 -15.33 -13.40 10.23
C ASN A 591 -15.60 -13.38 8.73
N ASN A 592 -15.97 -14.55 8.18
CA ASN A 592 -16.45 -14.63 6.81
C ASN A 592 -17.92 -14.23 6.74
N VAL A 593 -18.26 -13.23 5.94
CA VAL A 593 -19.65 -12.83 5.67
C VAL A 593 -20.41 -13.99 5.02
N ASN A 594 -21.58 -14.34 5.53
CA ASN A 594 -22.33 -15.49 5.05
C ASN A 594 -23.00 -15.29 3.68
N GLY A 595 -23.34 -14.04 3.34
CA GLY A 595 -23.97 -13.69 2.08
C GLY A 595 -22.94 -13.32 0.99
N THR A 596 -23.42 -13.24 -0.26
CA THR A 596 -22.63 -12.69 -1.36
C THR A 596 -22.65 -11.17 -1.29
N THR A 597 -21.47 -10.56 -1.16
CA THR A 597 -21.28 -9.12 -1.25
C THR A 597 -21.10 -8.73 -2.71
N ASN A 598 -21.84 -7.73 -3.17
CA ASN A 598 -21.78 -7.29 -4.56
C ASN A 598 -21.14 -5.91 -4.67
N VAL A 599 -20.24 -5.77 -5.63
CA VAL A 599 -19.62 -4.49 -5.98
C VAL A 599 -19.78 -4.27 -7.48
N GLN A 600 -20.26 -3.11 -7.86
CA GLN A 600 -20.42 -2.73 -9.28
C GLN A 600 -19.86 -1.32 -9.48
N GLY A 601 -19.29 -1.07 -10.65
CA GLY A 601 -18.76 0.25 -10.89
C GLY A 601 -18.38 0.55 -12.33
N LEU A 602 -18.12 1.84 -12.51
CA LEU A 602 -17.59 2.41 -13.75
C LEU A 602 -16.28 3.13 -13.44
N GLU A 603 -15.29 2.94 -14.28
CA GLU A 603 -13.98 3.58 -14.19
C GLU A 603 -13.67 4.27 -15.52
N MET A 604 -13.11 5.45 -15.43
CA MET A 604 -12.70 6.24 -16.58
C MET A 604 -11.32 6.84 -16.34
N GLU A 605 -10.46 6.74 -17.35
CA GLU A 605 -9.19 7.46 -17.42
C GLU A 605 -9.15 8.21 -18.75
N LEU A 606 -8.79 9.49 -18.70
CA LEU A 606 -8.62 10.34 -19.85
C LEU A 606 -7.30 11.11 -19.70
N ASP A 607 -6.49 11.07 -20.77
CA ASP A 607 -5.33 11.93 -20.92
C ASP A 607 -5.48 12.67 -22.25
N ALA A 608 -5.21 13.98 -22.26
CA ALA A 608 -5.39 14.82 -23.44
C ALA A 608 -4.29 15.88 -23.59
N ILE A 609 -3.90 16.16 -24.83
CA ILE A 609 -3.06 17.29 -25.25
C ILE A 609 -3.89 18.15 -26.24
N PRO A 610 -4.86 18.97 -25.74
CA PRO A 610 -5.78 19.71 -26.62
C PRO A 610 -5.07 20.70 -27.53
N VAL A 611 -4.03 21.33 -27.02
CA VAL A 611 -3.11 22.22 -27.72
C VAL A 611 -1.69 21.86 -27.27
N ASP A 612 -0.69 22.26 -28.04
CA ASP A 612 0.70 22.00 -27.68
C ASP A 612 1.02 22.57 -26.29
N ASP A 613 1.82 21.86 -25.54
CA ASP A 613 2.24 22.21 -24.17
C ASP A 613 1.14 22.13 -23.09
N LEU A 614 -0.15 21.97 -23.43
CA LEU A 614 -1.25 21.79 -22.45
C LEU A 614 -1.56 20.30 -22.29
N ARG A 615 -1.45 19.80 -21.08
CA ARG A 615 -1.86 18.43 -20.71
C ARG A 615 -3.00 18.47 -19.71
N LEU A 616 -3.97 17.62 -19.94
CA LEU A 616 -5.11 17.39 -19.06
C LEU A 616 -5.14 15.90 -18.73
N ASN A 617 -5.38 15.57 -17.47
CA ASN A 617 -5.71 14.20 -17.06
C ASN A 617 -6.97 14.19 -16.21
N LEU A 618 -7.73 13.11 -16.36
CA LEU A 618 -8.90 12.82 -15.55
C LEU A 618 -8.89 11.35 -15.18
N ALA A 619 -9.08 11.05 -13.91
CA ALA A 619 -9.37 9.72 -13.41
C ALA A 619 -10.67 9.78 -12.61
N ALA A 620 -11.63 8.92 -12.92
CA ALA A 620 -12.93 8.93 -12.26
C ALA A 620 -13.45 7.53 -12.00
N THR A 621 -14.16 7.36 -10.89
CA THR A 621 -14.86 6.13 -10.57
C THR A 621 -16.25 6.44 -10.01
N LEU A 622 -17.19 5.55 -10.33
CA LEU A 622 -18.49 5.44 -9.68
C LEU A 622 -18.63 4.02 -9.17
N THR A 623 -18.91 3.84 -7.88
CA THR A 623 -18.95 2.53 -7.24
C THR A 623 -20.21 2.38 -6.41
N ASP A 624 -20.89 1.26 -6.60
CA ASP A 624 -22.00 0.78 -5.76
C ASP A 624 -21.57 -0.51 -5.07
N ALA A 625 -21.37 -0.46 -3.76
CA ALA A 625 -20.79 -1.55 -2.97
C ALA A 625 -21.49 -1.70 -1.63
N HIS A 626 -22.14 -2.85 -1.43
CA HIS A 626 -22.93 -3.12 -0.23
C HIS A 626 -22.70 -4.54 0.28
N TYR A 627 -22.70 -4.68 1.62
CA TYR A 627 -22.65 -5.99 2.25
C TYR A 627 -23.84 -6.84 1.83
N GLY A 628 -23.57 -8.10 1.50
CA GLY A 628 -24.58 -9.15 1.39
C GLY A 628 -25.20 -9.45 2.76
N THR A 629 -25.78 -10.62 2.94
CA THR A 629 -26.30 -11.02 4.26
C THR A 629 -25.19 -11.05 5.27
N TYR A 630 -25.18 -10.06 6.17
CA TYR A 630 -24.16 -9.90 7.20
C TYR A 630 -24.79 -9.67 8.57
N ILE A 631 -24.75 -10.70 9.40
CA ILE A 631 -25.24 -10.68 10.78
C ILE A 631 -24.08 -11.05 11.69
N THR A 632 -23.72 -10.15 12.59
CA THR A 632 -22.61 -10.32 13.52
C THR A 632 -22.94 -9.71 14.89
N LYS A 633 -22.10 -9.94 15.88
CA LYS A 633 -22.22 -9.26 17.16
C LYS A 633 -21.57 -7.88 17.09
N ASP A 634 -22.25 -6.90 17.66
CA ASP A 634 -21.69 -5.57 17.88
C ASP A 634 -21.97 -5.16 19.34
N THR A 635 -20.90 -4.89 20.07
CA THR A 635 -20.99 -4.56 21.51
C THR A 635 -20.44 -3.16 21.82
N ARG A 636 -20.18 -2.34 20.80
CA ARG A 636 -19.54 -1.03 20.92
C ARG A 636 -20.15 -0.07 21.94
N PHE A 637 -21.40 -0.23 22.30
CA PHE A 637 -22.09 0.70 23.16
C PHE A 637 -22.29 0.19 24.60
N GLY A 638 -21.52 -0.82 25.03
CA GLY A 638 -21.78 -1.50 26.30
C GLY A 638 -23.15 -2.17 26.35
N GLY A 639 -23.74 -2.36 25.15
CA GLY A 639 -25.06 -2.91 24.89
C GLY A 639 -25.28 -2.99 23.38
N PRO A 640 -26.44 -3.46 22.94
CA PRO A 640 -26.72 -3.56 21.51
C PRO A 640 -26.79 -2.17 20.87
N GLY A 641 -25.99 -1.98 19.80
CA GLY A 641 -26.03 -0.78 18.97
C GLY A 641 -27.37 -0.58 18.24
N PRO A 642 -27.56 0.54 17.54
CA PRO A 642 -28.75 0.76 16.74
C PRO A 642 -28.98 -0.37 15.73
N GLY A 643 -30.18 -0.94 15.69
CA GLY A 643 -30.52 -2.06 14.80
C GLY A 643 -30.10 -3.45 15.28
N CYS A 644 -29.53 -3.57 16.47
CA CYS A 644 -29.12 -4.83 17.06
C CYS A 644 -30.22 -5.41 17.98
N ASN A 645 -30.25 -6.72 18.06
CA ASN A 645 -31.15 -7.42 18.98
C ASN A 645 -30.61 -7.35 20.41
N VAL A 646 -31.40 -6.78 21.33
CA VAL A 646 -31.02 -6.54 22.73
C VAL A 646 -30.75 -7.81 23.55
N VAL A 647 -31.22 -8.96 23.11
CA VAL A 647 -31.05 -10.25 23.83
C VAL A 647 -29.88 -11.05 23.26
N THR A 648 -29.77 -11.10 21.92
CA THR A 648 -28.75 -11.90 21.25
C THR A 648 -27.48 -11.11 20.95
N LEU A 649 -27.53 -9.78 21.08
CA LEU A 649 -26.47 -8.84 20.69
C LEU A 649 -26.10 -8.92 19.21
N LEU A 650 -26.95 -9.53 18.37
CA LEU A 650 -26.74 -9.68 16.95
C LEU A 650 -27.28 -8.46 16.21
N CYS A 651 -26.43 -7.89 15.38
CA CYS A 651 -26.70 -6.77 14.50
C CYS A 651 -26.81 -7.24 13.06
N ASN A 652 -27.68 -6.63 12.29
CA ASN A 652 -27.87 -6.94 10.88
C ASN A 652 -27.33 -5.78 10.03
N PHE A 653 -26.17 -5.97 9.44
CA PHE A 653 -25.50 -5.01 8.56
C PHE A 653 -25.75 -5.30 7.07
N THR A 654 -26.71 -6.14 6.75
CA THR A 654 -27.11 -6.44 5.36
C THR A 654 -27.53 -5.16 4.62
N GLY A 655 -26.90 -4.91 3.49
CA GLY A 655 -27.17 -3.72 2.67
C GLY A 655 -26.48 -2.43 3.12
N HIS A 656 -25.66 -2.47 4.17
CA HIS A 656 -24.81 -1.35 4.53
C HIS A 656 -23.69 -1.14 3.48
N GLU A 657 -23.23 0.11 3.34
CA GLU A 657 -22.11 0.44 2.45
C GLU A 657 -20.84 -0.30 2.88
N LEU A 658 -20.07 -0.75 1.89
CA LEU A 658 -18.82 -1.44 2.14
C LEU A 658 -17.75 -0.46 2.66
N ASN A 659 -16.94 -0.92 3.62
CA ASN A 659 -15.89 -0.10 4.23
C ASN A 659 -14.90 0.43 3.18
N GLN A 660 -14.39 1.65 3.41
CA GLN A 660 -13.33 2.27 2.62
C GLN A 660 -13.66 2.42 1.12
N THR A 661 -14.94 2.44 0.77
CA THR A 661 -15.43 2.45 -0.62
C THR A 661 -16.31 3.67 -0.87
N PRO A 662 -15.72 4.80 -1.29
CA PRO A 662 -16.50 5.97 -1.64
C PRO A 662 -17.37 5.69 -2.88
N PRO A 663 -18.61 6.23 -2.95
CA PRO A 663 -19.50 6.04 -4.08
C PRO A 663 -18.99 6.70 -5.38
N TYR A 664 -18.10 7.67 -5.26
CA TYR A 664 -17.39 8.26 -6.39
C TYR A 664 -16.05 8.82 -5.96
N THR A 665 -15.09 8.81 -6.90
CA THR A 665 -13.87 9.62 -6.84
C THR A 665 -13.62 10.26 -8.19
N VAL A 666 -13.03 11.47 -8.20
CA VAL A 666 -12.63 12.17 -9.41
C VAL A 666 -11.33 12.89 -9.15
N ASP A 667 -10.32 12.63 -9.96
CA ASP A 667 -9.05 13.35 -10.00
C ASP A 667 -8.95 14.11 -11.31
N VAL A 668 -8.61 15.40 -11.26
CA VAL A 668 -8.43 16.26 -12.42
C VAL A 668 -7.10 16.98 -12.31
N GLY A 669 -6.23 16.76 -13.29
CA GLY A 669 -4.94 17.43 -13.40
C GLY A 669 -4.84 18.30 -14.63
N VAL A 670 -4.23 19.47 -14.48
CA VAL A 670 -3.94 20.43 -15.55
C VAL A 670 -2.49 20.86 -15.46
N GLU A 671 -1.75 20.72 -16.56
CA GLU A 671 -0.34 21.07 -16.69
C GLU A 671 -0.11 21.88 -17.95
N TYR A 672 0.73 22.93 -17.88
CA TYR A 672 1.11 23.70 -19.03
C TYR A 672 2.64 23.95 -19.05
N ASN A 673 3.30 23.73 -20.20
CA ASN A 673 4.72 23.93 -20.39
C ASN A 673 5.02 25.31 -21.02
N PHE A 674 5.60 26.23 -20.26
CA PHE A 674 6.13 27.51 -20.76
C PHE A 674 7.59 27.32 -21.17
N ASN A 675 7.83 27.21 -22.48
CA ASN A 675 9.18 27.06 -23.03
C ASN A 675 9.84 28.43 -23.14
N THR A 676 10.97 28.62 -22.45
CA THR A 676 11.76 29.87 -22.43
C THR A 676 13.18 29.61 -22.92
N SER A 677 13.95 30.66 -23.17
CA SER A 677 15.36 30.56 -23.60
C SER A 677 16.31 30.02 -22.52
N TRP A 678 15.85 29.88 -21.27
CA TRP A 678 16.64 29.40 -20.13
C TRP A 678 16.08 28.11 -19.51
N GLY A 679 15.03 27.55 -20.10
CA GLY A 679 14.44 26.29 -19.66
C GLY A 679 12.91 26.30 -19.78
N THR A 680 12.30 25.21 -19.32
CA THR A 680 10.85 25.03 -19.32
C THR A 680 10.32 25.23 -17.90
N ILE A 681 9.27 26.06 -17.77
CA ILE A 681 8.50 26.25 -16.53
C ILE A 681 7.19 25.52 -16.68
N THR A 682 6.88 24.65 -15.76
CA THR A 682 5.68 23.79 -15.78
C THR A 682 4.87 23.98 -14.50
N PRO A 683 3.85 24.87 -14.48
CA PRO A 683 2.82 24.85 -13.45
C PRO A 683 1.88 23.66 -13.67
N ARG A 684 1.51 23.01 -12.57
CA ARG A 684 0.52 21.94 -12.54
C ARG A 684 -0.39 22.08 -11.33
N VAL A 685 -1.67 21.76 -11.53
CA VAL A 685 -2.69 21.70 -10.48
C VAL A 685 -3.42 20.37 -10.63
N ASP A 686 -3.50 19.62 -9.55
CA ASP A 686 -4.31 18.40 -9.42
C ASP A 686 -5.35 18.62 -8.32
N THR A 687 -6.60 18.25 -8.57
CA THR A 687 -7.66 18.31 -7.58
C THR A 687 -8.39 16.97 -7.53
N TYR A 688 -8.36 16.36 -6.36
CA TYR A 688 -9.03 15.11 -6.08
C TYR A 688 -10.32 15.36 -5.31
N PHE A 689 -11.42 14.74 -5.73
CA PHE A 689 -12.72 14.76 -5.08
C PHE A 689 -13.09 13.35 -4.66
N SER A 690 -13.61 13.20 -3.46
CA SER A 690 -14.13 11.93 -2.95
C SER A 690 -15.53 12.10 -2.38
N GLY A 691 -16.41 11.15 -2.65
CA GLY A 691 -17.63 10.97 -1.90
C GLY A 691 -17.35 10.61 -0.44
N ARG A 692 -18.40 10.47 0.36
CA ARG A 692 -18.24 10.03 1.75
C ARG A 692 -17.60 8.65 1.81
N VAL A 693 -16.84 8.38 2.87
CA VAL A 693 -16.19 7.09 3.11
C VAL A 693 -16.65 6.55 4.45
N GLN A 694 -17.23 5.37 4.45
CA GLN A 694 -17.53 4.61 5.66
C GLN A 694 -16.31 3.78 6.06
N PHE A 695 -15.98 3.73 7.34
CA PHE A 695 -14.82 2.96 7.81
C PHE A 695 -15.21 1.64 8.47
N LEU A 696 -16.39 1.56 9.03
CA LEU A 696 -16.89 0.40 9.79
C LEU A 696 -18.18 -0.17 9.19
N PRO A 697 -18.43 -1.49 9.33
CA PRO A 697 -19.58 -2.15 8.71
C PRO A 697 -20.94 -1.67 9.18
N ASP A 698 -21.01 -1.07 10.36
CA ASP A 698 -22.25 -0.56 10.94
C ASP A 698 -22.74 0.72 10.28
N ASN A 699 -21.88 1.38 9.50
CA ASN A 699 -22.13 2.68 8.87
C ASN A 699 -22.57 3.76 9.88
N TYR A 700 -22.00 3.74 11.07
CA TYR A 700 -22.35 4.71 12.09
C TYR A 700 -21.86 6.12 11.70
N TRP A 701 -22.59 7.13 12.15
CA TRP A 701 -22.35 8.51 11.74
C TRP A 701 -21.02 9.09 12.24
N THR A 702 -20.40 8.50 13.26
CA THR A 702 -19.09 8.90 13.78
C THR A 702 -17.95 8.33 12.96
N SER A 703 -18.12 7.10 12.43
CA SER A 703 -17.11 6.39 11.66
C SER A 703 -17.21 6.72 10.16
N VAL A 704 -17.23 8.01 9.84
CA VAL A 704 -17.37 8.48 8.45
C VAL A 704 -16.48 9.68 8.15
N GLN A 705 -15.80 9.64 7.01
CA GLN A 705 -15.25 10.83 6.38
C GLN A 705 -16.32 11.42 5.46
N PRO A 706 -16.82 12.63 5.70
CA PRO A 706 -17.70 13.32 4.75
C PRO A 706 -17.03 13.51 3.37
N ALA A 707 -17.82 13.77 2.35
CA ALA A 707 -17.29 14.13 1.04
C ALA A 707 -16.31 15.30 1.16
N TYR A 708 -15.18 15.21 0.46
CA TYR A 708 -14.08 16.19 0.56
C TYR A 708 -13.40 16.38 -0.79
N HIS A 709 -12.53 17.37 -0.86
CA HIS A 709 -11.58 17.53 -1.95
C HIS A 709 -10.24 18.00 -1.42
N THR A 710 -9.17 17.67 -2.14
CA THR A 710 -7.81 18.13 -1.89
C THR A 710 -7.21 18.64 -3.19
N THR A 711 -6.48 19.76 -3.11
CA THR A 711 -5.79 20.36 -4.26
C THR A 711 -4.28 20.33 -4.00
N ASN A 712 -3.54 19.83 -4.98
CA ASN A 712 -2.09 19.83 -5.03
C ASN A 712 -1.63 20.77 -6.14
N VAL A 713 -0.61 21.58 -5.87
CA VAL A 713 -0.04 22.55 -6.82
C VAL A 713 1.46 22.34 -6.89
N THR A 714 1.98 22.20 -8.10
CA THR A 714 3.44 22.14 -8.34
C THR A 714 3.85 23.18 -9.38
N LEU A 715 5.05 23.70 -9.23
CA LEU A 715 5.70 24.58 -10.18
C LEU A 715 7.12 24.08 -10.40
N THR A 716 7.39 23.51 -11.55
CA THR A 716 8.68 22.93 -11.89
C THR A 716 9.40 23.78 -12.93
N TRP A 717 10.68 24.02 -12.73
CA TRP A 717 11.57 24.57 -13.74
C TRP A 717 12.65 23.53 -14.08
N ASN A 718 12.84 23.27 -15.38
CA ASN A 718 13.90 22.41 -15.92
C ASN A 718 14.81 23.24 -16.80
N SER A 719 16.12 23.17 -16.60
CA SER A 719 17.10 23.82 -17.47
C SER A 719 17.06 23.26 -18.89
N MET A 720 17.49 24.05 -19.88
CA MET A 720 17.48 23.62 -21.30
C MET A 720 18.33 22.38 -21.59
N ASP A 721 19.41 22.18 -20.84
CA ASP A 721 20.26 21.00 -20.97
C ASP A 721 19.79 19.80 -20.13
N GLY A 722 18.67 19.94 -19.42
CA GLY A 722 18.10 18.90 -18.55
C GLY A 722 18.93 18.59 -17.31
N ARG A 723 19.98 19.36 -17.01
CA ARG A 723 20.88 19.09 -15.88
C ARG A 723 20.33 19.53 -14.55
N TYR A 724 19.60 20.65 -14.53
CA TYR A 724 19.09 21.23 -13.28
C TYR A 724 17.59 21.28 -13.31
N HIS A 725 16.98 20.97 -12.16
CA HIS A 725 15.56 21.19 -11.96
C HIS A 725 15.30 21.80 -10.58
N ILE A 726 14.27 22.62 -10.52
CA ILE A 726 13.75 23.22 -9.29
C ILE A 726 12.26 22.98 -9.28
N GLU A 727 11.73 22.47 -8.19
CA GLU A 727 10.29 22.25 -8.00
C GLU A 727 9.85 22.92 -6.70
N ALA A 728 8.80 23.69 -6.76
CA ALA A 728 8.08 24.17 -5.59
C ALA A 728 6.71 23.50 -5.57
N PHE A 729 6.27 23.02 -4.41
CA PHE A 729 5.00 22.31 -4.29
C PHE A 729 4.22 22.72 -3.05
N VAL A 730 2.90 22.55 -3.14
CA VAL A 730 1.95 22.59 -2.02
C VAL A 730 1.01 21.40 -2.19
N HIS A 731 0.93 20.52 -1.20
CA HIS A 731 -0.07 19.46 -1.11
C HIS A 731 -1.13 19.85 -0.08
N ASN A 732 -2.38 19.42 -0.30
CA ASN A 732 -3.54 19.74 0.52
C ASN A 732 -3.64 21.27 0.75
N LEU A 733 -3.83 22.01 -0.33
CA LEU A 733 -3.87 23.48 -0.33
C LEU A 733 -4.94 24.02 0.62
N GLU A 734 -6.05 23.34 0.78
CA GLU A 734 -7.17 23.69 1.66
C GLU A 734 -6.79 23.49 3.14
N ASN A 735 -5.81 22.66 3.42
CA ASN A 735 -5.43 22.19 4.77
C ASN A 735 -6.56 21.42 5.47
N ASP A 736 -7.30 20.65 4.71
CA ASP A 736 -8.38 19.85 5.24
C ASP A 736 -7.85 18.67 6.08
N ALA A 737 -8.58 18.36 7.14
CA ALA A 737 -8.30 17.22 7.98
C ALA A 737 -9.09 16.01 7.47
N VAL A 738 -8.51 15.28 6.54
CA VAL A 738 -9.13 14.11 5.93
C VAL A 738 -8.78 12.87 6.74
N ILE A 739 -9.80 12.12 7.18
CA ILE A 739 -9.63 10.85 7.89
C ILE A 739 -9.17 9.79 6.87
N SER A 740 -8.02 9.20 7.10
CA SER A 740 -7.46 8.13 6.27
C SER A 740 -8.00 6.77 6.68
N ASN A 741 -8.18 6.56 7.98
CA ASN A 741 -8.72 5.33 8.55
C ASN A 741 -9.36 5.60 9.90
N ASP A 742 -10.23 4.67 10.31
CA ASP A 742 -10.85 4.62 11.61
C ASP A 742 -10.79 3.20 12.15
N GLY A 743 -10.49 3.05 13.42
CA GLY A 743 -10.49 1.79 14.14
C GLY A 743 -11.23 1.91 15.45
N LEU A 744 -11.90 0.84 15.79
CA LEU A 744 -12.48 0.71 17.11
C LEU A 744 -11.42 0.24 18.09
N GLN A 745 -11.40 0.87 19.24
CA GLN A 745 -10.63 0.39 20.37
C GLN A 745 -11.58 0.19 21.55
N SER A 746 -11.58 -0.98 22.15
CA SER A 746 -12.41 -1.20 23.32
C SER A 746 -11.60 -0.95 24.58
N VAL A 747 -12.10 -0.07 25.43
CA VAL A 747 -11.55 0.23 26.75
C VAL A 747 -12.55 -0.17 27.80
N THR A 748 -12.14 -0.99 28.77
CA THR A 748 -13.03 -1.44 29.84
C THR A 748 -12.80 -0.60 31.10
N LEU A 749 -13.82 0.14 31.50
CA LEU A 749 -13.84 0.91 32.74
C LEU A 749 -14.79 0.23 33.75
N GLY A 750 -14.24 -0.59 34.64
CA GLY A 750 -15.04 -1.36 35.61
C GLY A 750 -15.96 -2.36 34.92
N GLN A 751 -17.28 -2.16 35.02
CA GLN A 751 -18.29 -2.98 34.33
C GLN A 751 -18.71 -2.39 32.98
N GLN A 752 -18.12 -1.29 32.54
CA GLN A 752 -18.46 -0.59 31.31
C GLN A 752 -17.36 -0.78 30.27
N VAL A 753 -17.76 -1.14 29.05
CA VAL A 753 -16.91 -1.17 27.90
C VAL A 753 -17.11 0.13 27.14
N LEU A 754 -16.03 0.87 26.93
CA LEU A 754 -16.00 2.10 26.14
C LEU A 754 -15.25 1.79 24.83
N GLU A 755 -15.82 2.14 23.74
CA GLU A 755 -15.24 1.89 22.41
C GLU A 755 -15.15 3.23 21.66
N PRO A 756 -14.05 4.00 21.87
CA PRO A 756 -13.83 5.22 21.10
C PRO A 756 -13.49 4.91 19.65
N ASP A 757 -13.96 5.76 18.75
CA ASP A 757 -13.44 5.80 17.38
C ASP A 757 -12.01 6.35 17.41
N ASN A 758 -11.08 5.70 16.73
CA ASN A 758 -9.68 6.09 16.64
C ASN A 758 -9.35 6.53 15.22
N PHE A 759 -9.30 7.85 15.01
CA PHE A 759 -9.03 8.42 13.70
C PHE A 759 -7.55 8.58 13.43
N VAL A 760 -7.14 8.18 12.24
CA VAL A 760 -5.86 8.52 11.65
C VAL A 760 -6.11 9.47 10.48
N TYR A 761 -5.34 10.54 10.38
CA TYR A 761 -5.52 11.56 9.34
C TYR A 761 -4.43 11.47 8.28
N TYR A 762 -4.78 11.78 7.02
CA TYR A 762 -3.79 12.10 6.00
C TYR A 762 -2.99 13.35 6.39
N PRO A 763 -1.79 13.58 5.81
CA PRO A 763 -0.97 14.74 6.11
C PRO A 763 -1.74 16.08 5.99
N PRO A 764 -1.42 17.07 6.80
CA PRO A 764 -1.95 18.43 6.63
C PRO A 764 -1.36 19.07 5.37
N ARG A 765 -1.64 20.35 5.16
CA ARG A 765 -0.96 21.11 4.11
C ARG A 765 0.56 21.07 4.29
N THR A 766 1.23 20.45 3.33
CA THR A 766 2.69 20.44 3.23
C THR A 766 3.12 21.29 2.03
N PHE A 767 4.26 21.96 2.17
CA PHE A 767 4.86 22.73 1.08
C PHE A 767 6.37 22.72 1.20
N GLY A 768 7.02 22.82 0.08
CA GLY A 768 8.47 22.78 0.04
C GLY A 768 9.07 23.17 -1.31
N ILE A 769 10.39 23.10 -1.34
CA ILE A 769 11.21 23.33 -2.54
C ILE A 769 12.20 22.19 -2.69
N ARG A 770 12.31 21.70 -3.93
CA ARG A 770 13.27 20.66 -4.32
C ARG A 770 14.26 21.25 -5.33
N PHE A 771 15.52 20.90 -5.17
CA PHE A 771 16.58 21.21 -6.10
C PHE A 771 17.23 19.92 -6.54
N GLY A 772 17.39 19.74 -7.84
CA GLY A 772 18.01 18.53 -8.36
C GLY A 772 19.01 18.80 -9.47
N VAL A 773 19.95 17.84 -9.61
CA VAL A 773 20.97 17.82 -10.64
C VAL A 773 21.09 16.43 -11.26
N ASN A 774 21.15 16.38 -12.60
CA ASN A 774 21.39 15.19 -13.40
C ASN A 774 22.75 15.29 -14.08
N PHE A 775 23.53 14.20 -14.20
CA PHE A 775 24.82 14.18 -14.84
C PHE A 775 25.13 12.89 -15.60
#